data_e53532a05d058b38f6e7266dad66e64f
#
_entry.id   e53532a05d058b38f6e7266dad66e64f
#
_cell.length_a   1.000
_cell.length_b   1.000
_cell.length_c   1.000
_cell.angle_alpha   90.00
_cell.angle_beta   90.00
_cell.angle_gamma   90.00
#
_symmetry.space_group_name_H-M   'P 1'
#
loop_
_entity.id
_entity.type
_entity.pdbx_description
1 polymer ?
#
loop_
_entity_poly.entity_id
_entity_poly.type
_entity_poly.pdbx_seq_one_letter_code
_entity_poly.pdbx_strand_id
1 'polypeptide(L)'
;MRSIAAWLALALLAAFPVYSQPIETARDLEIIDNWVIFSDNDATRMGWVPDGSGRLFVTTMRGKVLVVENGVLQPTPFISESYTQGHDQQGLLGMAFDPDFANNHYVYFFAAIPGYTLQIFRYTDVGGVGVNRTVIVDGLQAGVLDYDGGGMTFGPDGMLYFGVGNLHGSRGEDVLTSAAGKIHRVRPDGTVPTDNPFYDGPGPNVDSIWARGFCNLYGLVFQPGTGRLWANASSPENLQIFSVSPGDHGGWPHYNYRRPAGYLSPVYSYIPANFDDSPLTSTGAVRQNGVATFSLLGDSVDSYWYRKGTRILIRDVEDPSFNGDFYVTGHPSPQSFTVDQPEADAVSGGGQLRRWPQGEFVMGGMFYTGTRFPTSYSGNYLYTDFRGMLHRIRFAADGSMANEDVIMNYETGGGFVDVNEGPDGALYVLSYYGGINRITPVPGGQALIVSPSDLVIPEGGTQTVMVSLAMPPAVDVWVKVAVQGGDGDLSVVDGASLRFTIENWSVPQFVTLGAAQDADADVEHASFTFTPTQDFPVVTVHARTEEDEVPEEPATDGGIAGDAGSEFDAGTLEDAGTLEDAGTVEDAGTLDDAGTVEDAGTQVDAGAVVDAGSSKDGGTVHVHLEDESGGCSAGATALPGVLAWWLLAGLEWRPRRARRS
;
A
#
# COMPACT_ATOMS: atom_id res chain seq x y z
N MET A 1 -54.43 -28.74 -6.32
CA MET A 1 -53.01 -29.14 -6.28
C MET A 1 -52.14 -28.46 -7.36
N ARG A 2 -52.40 -27.18 -7.67
CA ARG A 2 -51.59 -26.41 -8.66
C ARG A 2 -51.05 -25.08 -8.09
N SER A 3 -51.23 -24.79 -6.80
CA SER A 3 -50.85 -23.54 -6.18
C SER A 3 -49.76 -23.64 -5.11
N ILE A 4 -49.22 -24.81 -4.83
CA ILE A 4 -48.16 -25.02 -3.83
C ILE A 4 -46.77 -25.12 -4.50
N ALA A 5 -46.70 -25.46 -5.80
CA ALA A 5 -45.43 -25.54 -6.52
C ALA A 5 -44.85 -24.17 -6.93
N ALA A 6 -45.67 -23.11 -6.95
CA ALA A 6 -45.19 -21.76 -7.33
C ALA A 6 -44.53 -20.98 -6.16
N TRP A 7 -44.81 -21.36 -4.90
CA TRP A 7 -44.23 -20.73 -3.72
C TRP A 7 -42.89 -21.35 -3.28
N LEU A 8 -42.59 -22.57 -3.69
CA LEU A 8 -41.31 -23.23 -3.43
C LEU A 8 -40.20 -22.81 -4.42
N ALA A 9 -40.59 -22.30 -5.61
CA ALA A 9 -39.61 -21.77 -6.57
C ALA A 9 -39.18 -20.33 -6.27
N LEU A 10 -39.98 -19.57 -5.48
CA LEU A 10 -39.63 -18.21 -5.08
C LEU A 10 -38.80 -18.15 -3.77
N ALA A 11 -38.78 -19.23 -2.99
CA ALA A 11 -38.04 -19.29 -1.73
C ALA A 11 -36.60 -19.79 -1.87
N LEU A 12 -36.20 -20.27 -3.05
CA LEU A 12 -34.82 -20.70 -3.35
C LEU A 12 -33.96 -19.64 -4.03
N LEU A 13 -34.53 -18.43 -4.26
CA LEU A 13 -33.82 -17.28 -4.84
C LEU A 13 -33.33 -16.27 -3.80
N ALA A 14 -33.45 -16.57 -2.51
CA ALA A 14 -33.24 -15.58 -1.44
C ALA A 14 -32.06 -15.90 -0.50
N ALA A 15 -30.98 -16.52 -0.97
CA ALA A 15 -29.81 -16.76 -0.13
C ALA A 15 -28.48 -16.75 -0.91
N PHE A 16 -28.37 -15.97 -1.97
CA PHE A 16 -27.06 -15.60 -2.45
C PHE A 16 -26.68 -14.29 -1.77
N PRO A 17 -25.45 -14.17 -1.21
CA PRO A 17 -24.98 -12.88 -0.78
C PRO A 17 -25.06 -11.94 -1.99
N VAL A 18 -25.77 -10.84 -1.84
CA VAL A 18 -25.76 -9.77 -2.83
C VAL A 18 -24.39 -9.12 -2.71
N TYR A 19 -23.45 -9.58 -3.52
CA TYR A 19 -22.19 -8.88 -3.67
C TYR A 19 -22.51 -7.50 -4.22
N SER A 20 -22.06 -6.47 -3.52
CA SER A 20 -22.21 -5.10 -4.01
C SER A 20 -21.44 -4.96 -5.32
N GLN A 21 -22.06 -4.28 -6.28
CA GLN A 21 -21.32 -3.90 -7.49
C GLN A 21 -20.24 -2.88 -7.12
N PRO A 22 -19.12 -2.84 -7.85
CA PRO A 22 -18.10 -1.84 -7.60
C PRO A 22 -18.70 -0.44 -7.75
N ILE A 23 -18.41 0.44 -6.78
CA ILE A 23 -18.86 1.82 -6.81
C ILE A 23 -18.01 2.61 -7.80
N GLU A 24 -16.74 2.24 -7.91
CA GLU A 24 -15.77 2.84 -8.80
C GLU A 24 -14.97 1.75 -9.52
N THR A 25 -14.90 1.85 -10.84
CA THR A 25 -14.08 0.99 -11.69
C THR A 25 -13.44 1.86 -12.75
N ALA A 26 -12.18 1.61 -13.03
CA ALA A 26 -11.51 2.27 -14.15
C ALA A 26 -12.31 2.02 -15.45
N ARG A 27 -12.54 3.08 -16.23
CA ARG A 27 -13.45 3.05 -17.39
C ARG A 27 -12.99 2.15 -18.54
N ASP A 28 -11.72 1.79 -18.54
CA ASP A 28 -11.09 0.90 -19.52
C ASP A 28 -11.17 -0.59 -19.14
N LEU A 29 -11.86 -0.91 -18.05
CA LEU A 29 -11.96 -2.27 -17.51
C LEU A 29 -13.40 -2.81 -17.55
N GLU A 30 -13.49 -4.10 -17.88
CA GLU A 30 -14.71 -4.91 -17.74
C GLU A 30 -14.49 -5.95 -16.63
N ILE A 31 -15.40 -5.98 -15.67
CA ILE A 31 -15.37 -6.93 -14.56
C ILE A 31 -16.44 -7.97 -14.76
N ILE A 32 -16.04 -9.24 -14.71
CA ILE A 32 -16.93 -10.38 -14.53
C ILE A 32 -16.91 -10.71 -13.04
N ASP A 33 -17.89 -10.18 -12.31
CA ASP A 33 -18.08 -10.49 -10.92
C ASP A 33 -18.41 -11.96 -10.72
N ASN A 34 -17.81 -12.54 -9.69
CA ASN A 34 -18.07 -13.93 -9.34
C ASN A 34 -17.88 -14.89 -10.53
N TRP A 35 -16.78 -14.73 -11.26
CA TRP A 35 -16.37 -15.66 -12.31
C TRP A 35 -16.36 -17.12 -11.79
N VAL A 36 -15.97 -17.30 -10.52
CA VAL A 36 -16.17 -18.53 -9.74
C VAL A 36 -16.68 -18.16 -8.35
N ILE A 37 -17.63 -18.94 -7.84
CA ILE A 37 -18.15 -18.84 -6.47
C ILE A 37 -17.92 -20.16 -5.75
N PHE A 38 -17.51 -20.09 -4.49
CA PHE A 38 -17.41 -21.23 -3.60
C PHE A 38 -17.96 -20.89 -2.21
N SER A 39 -18.35 -21.89 -1.44
CA SER A 39 -19.03 -21.71 -0.15
C SER A 39 -18.08 -21.49 1.03
N ASP A 40 -16.80 -21.67 0.82
CA ASP A 40 -15.78 -21.48 1.85
C ASP A 40 -15.48 -19.97 1.96
N ASN A 41 -15.86 -19.35 3.06
CA ASN A 41 -15.77 -17.90 3.30
C ASN A 41 -14.52 -17.56 4.10
N ASP A 42 -13.37 -18.04 3.68
CA ASP A 42 -12.10 -17.86 4.37
C ASP A 42 -10.91 -18.08 3.41
N ALA A 43 -11.07 -17.70 2.16
CA ALA A 43 -10.01 -17.78 1.16
C ALA A 43 -8.82 -16.89 1.53
N THR A 44 -7.60 -17.36 1.30
CA THR A 44 -6.38 -16.65 1.69
C THR A 44 -5.45 -16.35 0.52
N ARG A 45 -5.24 -17.32 -0.39
CA ARG A 45 -4.37 -17.17 -1.56
C ARG A 45 -4.94 -17.92 -2.76
N MET A 46 -4.50 -17.51 -3.93
CA MET A 46 -4.71 -18.28 -5.16
C MET A 46 -3.44 -18.35 -5.99
N GLY A 47 -3.34 -19.31 -6.88
CA GLY A 47 -2.21 -19.44 -7.80
C GLY A 47 -2.49 -20.39 -8.94
N TRP A 48 -2.12 -19.99 -10.14
CA TRP A 48 -2.21 -20.82 -11.32
C TRP A 48 -1.13 -21.89 -11.29
N VAL A 49 -1.53 -23.14 -11.51
CA VAL A 49 -0.60 -24.27 -11.57
C VAL A 49 0.32 -24.08 -12.80
N PRO A 50 1.65 -24.04 -12.61
CA PRO A 50 2.57 -23.68 -13.69
C PRO A 50 2.92 -24.89 -14.60
N ASP A 51 1.91 -25.70 -14.96
CA ASP A 51 2.01 -26.86 -15.85
C ASP A 51 1.30 -26.66 -17.19
N GLY A 52 0.73 -25.47 -17.39
CA GLY A 52 -0.05 -25.14 -18.59
C GLY A 52 -1.44 -25.78 -18.64
N SER A 53 -1.88 -26.45 -17.58
CA SER A 53 -3.22 -27.05 -17.49
C SER A 53 -4.35 -26.04 -17.37
N GLY A 54 -4.06 -24.81 -16.94
CA GLY A 54 -5.07 -23.80 -16.64
C GLY A 54 -5.82 -24.07 -15.34
N ARG A 55 -5.31 -24.95 -14.47
CA ARG A 55 -5.83 -25.14 -13.12
C ARG A 55 -5.43 -23.97 -12.22
N LEU A 56 -6.36 -23.54 -11.38
CA LEU A 56 -6.15 -22.54 -10.35
C LEU A 56 -6.38 -23.18 -8.98
N PHE A 57 -5.41 -23.06 -8.09
CA PHE A 57 -5.55 -23.46 -6.70
C PHE A 57 -5.97 -22.27 -5.84
N VAL A 58 -6.88 -22.51 -4.88
CA VAL A 58 -7.34 -21.50 -3.92
C VAL A 58 -7.23 -22.10 -2.52
N THR A 59 -6.41 -21.49 -1.68
CA THR A 59 -6.29 -21.88 -0.27
C THR A 59 -7.39 -21.27 0.56
N THR A 60 -7.89 -22.03 1.54
CA THR A 60 -8.81 -21.53 2.57
C THR A 60 -8.16 -21.64 3.93
N MET A 61 -8.42 -20.68 4.80
CA MET A 61 -7.80 -20.61 6.12
C MET A 61 -8.01 -21.89 6.94
N ARG A 62 -9.15 -22.55 6.78
CA ARG A 62 -9.49 -23.81 7.48
C ARG A 62 -8.76 -25.05 6.94
N GLY A 63 -7.94 -24.91 5.91
CA GLY A 63 -7.02 -25.97 5.48
C GLY A 63 -7.41 -26.70 4.21
N LYS A 64 -8.38 -26.22 3.43
CA LYS A 64 -8.62 -26.75 2.10
C LYS A 64 -7.78 -26.00 1.07
N VAL A 65 -7.42 -26.71 0.01
CA VAL A 65 -6.96 -26.11 -1.24
C VAL A 65 -7.93 -26.54 -2.33
N LEU A 66 -8.76 -25.60 -2.73
CA LEU A 66 -9.78 -25.80 -3.78
C LEU A 66 -9.10 -25.80 -5.15
N VAL A 67 -9.71 -26.51 -6.11
CA VAL A 67 -9.24 -26.58 -7.49
C VAL A 67 -10.30 -25.97 -8.40
N VAL A 68 -9.92 -25.03 -9.24
CA VAL A 68 -10.76 -24.46 -10.28
C VAL A 68 -10.15 -24.82 -11.63
N GLU A 69 -10.93 -25.40 -12.52
CA GLU A 69 -10.55 -25.70 -13.90
C GLU A 69 -11.51 -25.03 -14.87
N ASN A 70 -11.00 -24.27 -15.82
CA ASN A 70 -11.80 -23.58 -16.84
C ASN A 70 -12.98 -22.79 -16.26
N GLY A 71 -12.80 -22.13 -15.12
CA GLY A 71 -13.85 -21.39 -14.43
C GLY A 71 -14.85 -22.24 -13.65
N VAL A 72 -14.58 -23.53 -13.48
CA VAL A 72 -15.46 -24.45 -12.76
C VAL A 72 -14.76 -24.99 -11.52
N LEU A 73 -15.37 -24.76 -10.35
CA LEU A 73 -14.91 -25.35 -9.10
C LEU A 73 -15.04 -26.88 -9.15
N GLN A 74 -13.94 -27.57 -8.90
CA GLN A 74 -13.91 -29.02 -8.86
C GLN A 74 -14.47 -29.55 -7.54
N PRO A 75 -15.19 -30.70 -7.54
CA PRO A 75 -15.80 -31.23 -6.34
C PRO A 75 -14.80 -31.80 -5.33
N THR A 76 -13.59 -32.14 -5.77
CA THR A 76 -12.53 -32.67 -4.92
C THR A 76 -11.44 -31.62 -4.76
N PRO A 77 -11.14 -31.18 -3.53
CA PRO A 77 -10.02 -30.28 -3.27
C PRO A 77 -8.67 -30.98 -3.48
N PHE A 78 -7.62 -30.22 -3.80
CA PHE A 78 -6.25 -30.71 -3.87
C PHE A 78 -5.80 -31.34 -2.55
N ILE A 79 -6.04 -30.64 -1.43
CA ILE A 79 -5.90 -31.15 -0.06
C ILE A 79 -7.07 -30.69 0.80
N SER A 80 -7.34 -31.42 1.89
CA SER A 80 -8.30 -31.04 2.91
C SER A 80 -7.71 -31.41 4.27
N GLU A 81 -6.95 -30.49 4.83
CA GLU A 81 -6.49 -30.54 6.22
C GLU A 81 -7.50 -29.81 7.11
N SER A 82 -7.36 -29.95 8.41
CA SER A 82 -8.20 -29.25 9.38
C SER A 82 -7.32 -28.52 10.37
N TYR A 83 -7.34 -27.20 10.30
CA TYR A 83 -6.67 -26.36 11.26
C TYR A 83 -7.67 -25.80 12.26
N THR A 84 -7.32 -25.91 13.56
CA THR A 84 -8.10 -25.29 14.62
C THR A 84 -7.75 -23.82 14.63
N GLN A 85 -8.69 -22.98 14.28
CA GLN A 85 -8.54 -21.55 14.35
C GLN A 85 -8.76 -21.07 15.79
N GLY A 86 -7.75 -20.45 16.36
CA GLY A 86 -7.91 -19.68 17.59
C GLY A 86 -8.49 -18.30 17.33
N HIS A 87 -8.12 -17.71 16.20
CA HIS A 87 -8.50 -16.37 15.71
C HIS A 87 -8.56 -16.29 14.20
N ASP A 88 -9.09 -15.17 13.68
CA ASP A 88 -9.41 -14.94 12.27
C ASP A 88 -8.20 -14.81 11.32
N GLN A 89 -6.97 -14.87 11.80
CA GLN A 89 -5.75 -14.77 11.01
C GLN A 89 -4.83 -15.99 11.17
N GLN A 90 -5.37 -17.12 11.64
CA GLN A 90 -4.66 -18.39 11.81
C GLN A 90 -5.19 -19.45 10.85
N GLY A 91 -4.35 -20.39 10.48
CA GLY A 91 -4.69 -21.49 9.58
C GLY A 91 -3.77 -21.54 8.36
N LEU A 92 -4.30 -21.90 7.20
CA LEU A 92 -3.55 -21.98 5.94
C LEU A 92 -3.48 -20.60 5.29
N LEU A 93 -2.31 -19.95 5.34
CA LEU A 93 -2.14 -18.53 5.06
C LEU A 93 -1.38 -18.23 3.76
N GLY A 94 -0.49 -19.12 3.33
CA GLY A 94 0.39 -18.91 2.19
C GLY A 94 0.50 -20.11 1.27
N MET A 95 0.80 -19.86 0.00
CA MET A 95 1.04 -20.88 -1.02
C MET A 95 2.08 -20.39 -2.03
N ALA A 96 2.96 -21.30 -2.48
CA ALA A 96 3.88 -21.06 -3.58
C ALA A 96 4.13 -22.37 -4.35
N PHE A 97 4.28 -22.26 -5.68
CA PHE A 97 4.72 -23.36 -6.52
C PHE A 97 6.25 -23.39 -6.61
N ASP A 98 6.80 -24.59 -6.64
CA ASP A 98 8.24 -24.77 -6.87
C ASP A 98 8.64 -24.22 -8.25
N PRO A 99 9.79 -23.53 -8.39
CA PRO A 99 10.25 -23.06 -9.69
C PRO A 99 10.46 -24.20 -10.72
N ASP A 100 10.74 -25.42 -10.24
CA ASP A 100 10.90 -26.63 -11.06
C ASP A 100 9.63 -27.51 -11.05
N PHE A 101 8.47 -26.89 -10.86
CA PHE A 101 7.19 -27.62 -10.76
C PHE A 101 6.93 -28.56 -11.94
N ALA A 102 7.35 -28.18 -13.14
CA ALA A 102 7.19 -29.03 -14.33
C ALA A 102 7.83 -30.43 -14.18
N ASN A 103 8.86 -30.57 -13.32
CA ASN A 103 9.55 -31.82 -13.08
C ASN A 103 9.19 -32.46 -11.74
N ASN A 104 9.06 -31.65 -10.68
CA ASN A 104 8.90 -32.15 -9.31
C ASN A 104 7.46 -32.10 -8.79
N HIS A 105 6.59 -31.29 -9.40
CA HIS A 105 5.19 -31.07 -9.03
C HIS A 105 5.00 -30.62 -7.57
N TYR A 106 5.94 -29.88 -7.00
CA TYR A 106 5.86 -29.46 -5.61
C TYR A 106 5.08 -28.17 -5.41
N VAL A 107 4.18 -28.20 -4.42
CA VAL A 107 3.42 -27.04 -3.94
C VAL A 107 3.69 -26.85 -2.46
N TYR A 108 4.10 -25.66 -2.08
CA TYR A 108 4.44 -25.29 -0.70
C TYR A 108 3.31 -24.50 -0.07
N PHE A 109 3.12 -24.73 1.23
CA PHE A 109 2.09 -24.10 2.01
C PHE A 109 2.67 -23.57 3.32
N PHE A 110 2.21 -22.39 3.74
CA PHE A 110 2.52 -21.80 5.04
C PHE A 110 1.26 -21.81 5.90
N ALA A 111 1.34 -22.39 7.09
CA ALA A 111 0.19 -22.46 7.98
C ALA A 111 0.55 -22.23 9.45
N ALA A 112 -0.37 -21.60 10.19
CA ALA A 112 -0.42 -21.65 11.64
C ALA A 112 -1.20 -22.93 12.04
N ILE A 113 -0.46 -23.93 12.54
CA ILE A 113 -1.01 -25.23 12.92
C ILE A 113 -1.41 -25.25 14.40
N PRO A 114 -2.24 -26.23 14.85
CA PRO A 114 -2.59 -26.37 16.26
C PRO A 114 -1.37 -26.44 17.17
N GLY A 115 -1.43 -25.73 18.30
CA GLY A 115 -0.32 -25.63 19.26
C GLY A 115 0.50 -24.35 19.11
N TYR A 116 -0.01 -23.36 18.38
CA TYR A 116 0.63 -22.05 18.15
C TYR A 116 2.01 -22.16 17.51
N THR A 117 2.08 -22.99 16.46
CA THR A 117 3.31 -23.21 15.67
C THR A 117 3.07 -22.85 14.22
N LEU A 118 3.98 -22.09 13.64
CA LEU A 118 4.03 -21.86 12.20
C LEU A 118 4.83 -22.97 11.54
N GLN A 119 4.30 -23.49 10.45
CA GLN A 119 4.92 -24.57 9.68
C GLN A 119 4.85 -24.28 8.19
N ILE A 120 5.96 -24.57 7.49
CA ILE A 120 5.95 -24.69 6.04
C ILE A 120 6.04 -26.17 5.69
N PHE A 121 5.14 -26.60 4.83
CA PHE A 121 5.12 -27.98 4.33
C PHE A 121 4.84 -27.96 2.82
N ARG A 122 5.18 -29.02 2.15
CA ARG A 122 4.88 -29.20 0.73
C ARG A 122 4.13 -30.49 0.47
N TYR A 123 3.38 -30.47 -0.62
CA TYR A 123 2.78 -31.64 -1.24
C TYR A 123 3.32 -31.83 -2.64
N THR A 124 3.22 -33.08 -3.14
CA THR A 124 3.41 -33.40 -4.56
C THR A 124 2.05 -33.42 -5.22
N ASP A 125 1.86 -32.68 -6.31
CA ASP A 125 0.64 -32.75 -7.14
C ASP A 125 0.69 -34.00 -8.02
N VAL A 126 -0.29 -34.85 -7.86
CA VAL A 126 -0.49 -36.02 -8.73
C VAL A 126 -1.92 -35.95 -9.29
N GLY A 127 -2.04 -35.37 -10.49
CA GLY A 127 -3.31 -35.25 -11.18
C GLY A 127 -4.37 -34.44 -10.45
N GLY A 128 -3.97 -33.37 -9.76
CA GLY A 128 -4.88 -32.50 -9.00
C GLY A 128 -5.13 -32.95 -7.57
N VAL A 129 -4.39 -33.95 -7.08
CA VAL A 129 -4.46 -34.44 -5.70
C VAL A 129 -3.10 -34.30 -5.04
N GLY A 130 -3.07 -33.66 -3.86
CA GLY A 130 -1.88 -33.51 -3.04
C GLY A 130 -1.50 -34.80 -2.30
N VAL A 131 -0.31 -35.32 -2.56
CA VAL A 131 0.23 -36.50 -1.90
C VAL A 131 1.60 -36.20 -1.26
N ASN A 132 2.13 -37.11 -0.43
CA ASN A 132 3.47 -37.04 0.14
C ASN A 132 3.76 -35.73 0.90
N ARG A 133 2.89 -35.37 1.83
CA ARG A 133 3.12 -34.22 2.71
C ARG A 133 4.48 -34.30 3.39
N THR A 134 5.31 -33.29 3.20
CA THR A 134 6.66 -33.16 3.77
C THR A 134 6.79 -31.85 4.50
N VAL A 135 7.21 -31.87 5.75
CA VAL A 135 7.51 -30.66 6.53
C VAL A 135 8.86 -30.10 6.06
N ILE A 136 8.89 -28.82 5.76
CA ILE A 136 10.06 -28.09 5.25
C ILE A 136 10.64 -27.18 6.33
N VAL A 137 9.78 -26.38 6.99
CA VAL A 137 10.17 -25.56 8.15
C VAL A 137 9.20 -25.85 9.26
N ASP A 138 9.71 -26.04 10.48
CA ASP A 138 8.93 -26.35 11.66
C ASP A 138 9.43 -25.61 12.88
N GLY A 139 8.59 -25.53 13.92
CA GLY A 139 8.96 -25.02 15.23
C GLY A 139 9.07 -23.50 15.32
N LEU A 140 8.65 -22.75 14.31
CA LEU A 140 8.48 -21.30 14.44
C LEU A 140 7.25 -21.01 15.31
N GLN A 141 7.36 -20.03 16.20
CA GLN A 141 6.25 -19.63 17.05
C GLN A 141 5.17 -18.94 16.21
N ALA A 142 3.90 -19.32 16.41
CA ALA A 142 2.74 -18.57 15.92
C ALA A 142 2.24 -17.58 16.97
N GLY A 143 1.49 -16.58 16.53
CA GLY A 143 0.77 -15.66 17.39
C GLY A 143 -0.31 -16.36 18.21
N VAL A 144 -0.59 -15.84 19.41
CA VAL A 144 -1.68 -16.34 20.25
C VAL A 144 -3.04 -15.85 19.74
N LEU A 145 -3.02 -14.71 19.07
CA LEU A 145 -4.22 -14.02 18.57
C LEU A 145 -4.20 -13.92 17.03
N ASP A 146 -3.24 -13.20 16.48
CA ASP A 146 -3.17 -12.83 15.07
C ASP A 146 -1.74 -12.44 14.66
N TYR A 147 -1.58 -11.82 13.48
CA TYR A 147 -0.31 -11.33 12.94
C TYR A 147 0.73 -12.44 12.69
N ASP A 148 0.27 -13.55 12.13
CA ASP A 148 1.13 -14.69 11.77
C ASP A 148 1.88 -14.49 10.45
N GLY A 149 1.48 -13.52 9.62
CA GLY A 149 2.10 -13.28 8.31
C GLY A 149 1.42 -14.09 7.20
N GLY A 150 2.19 -14.86 6.45
CA GLY A 150 1.69 -15.76 5.40
C GLY A 150 2.11 -15.40 3.98
N GLY A 151 2.75 -14.26 3.75
CA GLY A 151 3.37 -13.96 2.45
C GLY A 151 4.46 -15.00 2.14
N MET A 152 4.41 -15.62 0.95
CA MET A 152 5.39 -16.63 0.54
C MET A 152 5.61 -16.60 -0.97
N THR A 153 6.88 -16.72 -1.41
CA THR A 153 7.26 -16.74 -2.82
C THR A 153 8.64 -17.37 -3.02
N PHE A 154 8.90 -17.86 -4.22
CA PHE A 154 10.25 -18.22 -4.61
C PHE A 154 10.98 -17.04 -5.24
N GLY A 155 12.26 -16.90 -4.89
CA GLY A 155 13.14 -15.91 -5.51
C GLY A 155 13.75 -16.38 -6.81
N PRO A 156 14.33 -15.44 -7.60
CA PRO A 156 15.07 -15.79 -8.82
C PRO A 156 16.35 -16.63 -8.53
N ASP A 157 16.76 -16.70 -7.27
CA ASP A 157 17.85 -17.54 -6.77
C ASP A 157 17.40 -18.98 -6.43
N GLY A 158 16.12 -19.30 -6.66
CA GLY A 158 15.53 -20.60 -6.35
C GLY A 158 15.28 -20.84 -4.85
N MET A 159 15.47 -19.84 -3.99
CA MET A 159 15.19 -19.95 -2.57
C MET A 159 13.74 -19.61 -2.25
N LEU A 160 13.22 -20.20 -1.18
CA LEU A 160 11.90 -19.91 -0.65
C LEU A 160 11.99 -18.75 0.35
N TYR A 161 11.21 -17.69 0.09
CA TYR A 161 11.06 -16.53 0.96
C TYR A 161 9.68 -16.55 1.60
N PHE A 162 9.62 -16.28 2.92
CA PHE A 162 8.35 -16.21 3.63
C PHE A 162 8.38 -15.15 4.73
N GLY A 163 7.22 -14.56 4.98
CA GLY A 163 7.03 -13.51 5.98
C GLY A 163 6.35 -14.03 7.24
N VAL A 164 7.00 -13.85 8.38
CA VAL A 164 6.40 -14.04 9.70
C VAL A 164 6.02 -12.68 10.25
N GLY A 165 4.79 -12.53 10.71
CA GLY A 165 4.32 -11.30 11.35
C GLY A 165 4.89 -11.11 12.76
N ASN A 166 4.52 -10.02 13.43
CA ASN A 166 5.05 -9.71 14.76
C ASN A 166 4.39 -10.49 15.91
N LEU A 167 3.48 -11.43 15.60
CA LEU A 167 2.85 -12.33 16.55
C LEU A 167 2.13 -11.59 17.71
N HIS A 168 1.44 -10.50 17.38
CA HIS A 168 0.66 -9.68 18.31
C HIS A 168 1.46 -9.20 19.53
N GLY A 169 2.49 -8.38 19.29
CA GLY A 169 3.24 -7.69 20.34
C GLY A 169 4.36 -8.50 20.99
N SER A 170 4.90 -9.49 20.27
CA SER A 170 6.06 -10.25 20.73
C SER A 170 7.30 -9.40 20.97
N ARG A 171 7.38 -8.18 20.41
CA ARG A 171 8.56 -7.29 20.40
C ARG A 171 9.84 -8.00 19.91
N GLY A 172 9.64 -9.05 19.11
CA GLY A 172 10.74 -9.84 18.54
C GLY A 172 11.33 -9.23 17.26
N GLU A 173 10.68 -8.21 16.70
CA GLU A 173 10.98 -7.65 15.39
C GLU A 173 12.39 -7.05 15.27
N ASP A 174 12.92 -6.49 16.34
CA ASP A 174 14.27 -5.90 16.39
C ASP A 174 15.36 -6.91 16.72
N VAL A 175 15.02 -8.02 17.40
CA VAL A 175 16.01 -8.99 17.85
C VAL A 175 16.18 -10.13 16.85
N LEU A 176 17.41 -10.55 16.61
CA LEU A 176 17.73 -11.61 15.66
C LEU A 176 17.48 -13.01 16.21
N THR A 177 17.21 -13.13 17.52
CA THR A 177 16.91 -14.41 18.19
C THR A 177 15.43 -14.80 18.10
N SER A 178 14.62 -14.01 17.41
CA SER A 178 13.19 -14.26 17.19
C SER A 178 12.86 -14.26 15.71
N ALA A 179 11.95 -15.15 15.30
CA ALA A 179 11.42 -15.18 13.92
C ALA A 179 10.37 -14.11 13.65
N ALA A 180 9.82 -13.47 14.71
CA ALA A 180 8.72 -12.52 14.61
C ALA A 180 9.11 -11.23 13.86
N GLY A 181 8.19 -10.73 13.01
CA GLY A 181 8.35 -9.47 12.29
C GLY A 181 9.46 -9.49 11.23
N LYS A 182 9.63 -10.63 10.52
CA LYS A 182 10.76 -10.85 9.63
C LYS A 182 10.38 -11.50 8.31
N ILE A 183 11.22 -11.26 7.32
CA ILE A 183 11.28 -12.05 6.10
C ILE A 183 12.39 -13.06 6.26
N HIS A 184 12.09 -14.30 6.02
CA HIS A 184 13.02 -15.45 6.08
C HIS A 184 13.34 -15.95 4.69
N ARG A 185 14.52 -16.57 4.52
CA ARG A 185 14.98 -17.21 3.28
C ARG A 185 15.58 -18.57 3.59
N VAL A 186 15.06 -19.61 2.94
CA VAL A 186 15.53 -20.99 3.06
C VAL A 186 15.63 -21.66 1.69
N ARG A 187 16.35 -22.77 1.60
CA ARG A 187 16.31 -23.64 0.42
C ARG A 187 14.97 -24.37 0.31
N PRO A 188 14.60 -24.91 -0.86
CA PRO A 188 13.37 -25.68 -1.05
C PRO A 188 13.25 -26.91 -0.12
N ASP A 189 14.35 -27.41 0.42
CA ASP A 189 14.38 -28.50 1.40
C ASP A 189 14.33 -28.04 2.87
N GLY A 190 14.25 -26.72 3.11
CA GLY A 190 14.20 -26.10 4.42
C GLY A 190 15.57 -25.80 5.03
N THR A 191 16.67 -26.22 4.40
CA THR A 191 18.01 -25.89 4.91
C THR A 191 18.31 -24.40 4.75
N VAL A 192 19.06 -23.84 5.69
CA VAL A 192 19.34 -22.41 5.70
C VAL A 192 20.59 -22.09 4.88
N PRO A 193 20.54 -21.15 3.93
CA PRO A 193 21.71 -20.66 3.22
C PRO A 193 22.66 -19.90 4.15
N THR A 194 23.96 -20.18 4.05
CA THR A 194 25.00 -19.54 4.88
C THR A 194 25.31 -18.10 4.45
N ASP A 195 24.80 -17.67 3.33
CA ASP A 195 24.87 -16.30 2.80
C ASP A 195 23.69 -15.41 3.22
N ASN A 196 22.81 -15.89 4.11
CA ASN A 196 21.79 -15.03 4.72
C ASN A 196 22.46 -13.93 5.54
N PRO A 197 21.89 -12.68 5.53
CA PRO A 197 22.56 -11.51 6.13
C PRO A 197 22.86 -11.62 7.62
N PHE A 198 22.10 -12.45 8.34
CA PHE A 198 22.21 -12.59 9.78
C PHE A 198 22.62 -14.01 10.22
N TYR A 199 23.16 -14.81 9.28
CA TYR A 199 23.64 -16.14 9.57
C TYR A 199 24.85 -16.09 10.52
N ASP A 200 24.76 -16.75 11.68
CA ASP A 200 25.86 -16.86 12.66
C ASP A 200 26.19 -18.31 13.03
N GLY A 201 25.56 -19.29 12.39
CA GLY A 201 25.80 -20.72 12.56
C GLY A 201 25.38 -21.21 13.95
N PRO A 202 26.31 -21.57 14.84
CA PRO A 202 25.96 -22.03 16.20
C PRO A 202 25.60 -20.88 17.17
N GLY A 203 25.52 -19.66 16.68
CA GLY A 203 25.17 -18.48 17.44
C GLY A 203 23.69 -18.42 17.82
N PRO A 204 23.24 -17.34 18.47
CA PRO A 204 21.86 -17.22 18.94
C PRO A 204 20.87 -16.74 17.88
N ASN A 205 21.33 -16.27 16.72
CA ASN A 205 20.44 -15.74 15.69
C ASN A 205 19.54 -16.82 15.07
N VAL A 206 18.38 -16.41 14.59
CA VAL A 206 17.58 -17.24 13.67
C VAL A 206 18.19 -17.10 12.28
N ASP A 207 19.01 -18.06 11.89
CA ASP A 207 19.86 -18.03 10.69
C ASP A 207 19.10 -17.83 9.36
N SER A 208 17.80 -18.13 9.34
CA SER A 208 16.95 -17.94 8.17
C SER A 208 16.53 -16.49 7.94
N ILE A 209 16.80 -15.57 8.85
CA ILE A 209 16.41 -14.16 8.73
C ILE A 209 17.10 -13.52 7.53
N TRP A 210 16.30 -12.91 6.64
CA TRP A 210 16.77 -12.19 5.46
C TRP A 210 16.57 -10.68 5.58
N ALA A 211 15.43 -10.22 6.19
CA ALA A 211 15.14 -8.83 6.54
C ALA A 211 14.24 -8.79 7.78
N ARG A 212 14.15 -7.63 8.45
CA ARG A 212 13.48 -7.50 9.74
C ARG A 212 12.72 -6.19 9.90
N GLY A 213 11.95 -6.08 11.01
CA GLY A 213 11.29 -4.83 11.40
C GLY A 213 9.98 -4.57 10.64
N PHE A 214 9.16 -5.61 10.47
CA PHE A 214 7.84 -5.53 9.85
C PHE A 214 6.75 -5.92 10.84
N CYS A 215 5.52 -5.37 10.69
CA CYS A 215 4.41 -5.74 11.57
C CYS A 215 3.77 -7.05 11.09
N ASN A 216 3.05 -7.05 9.98
CA ASN A 216 2.37 -8.23 9.46
C ASN A 216 2.51 -8.33 7.95
N LEU A 217 3.14 -9.39 7.47
CA LEU A 217 3.58 -9.58 6.09
C LEU A 217 2.59 -10.50 5.35
N TYR A 218 1.61 -9.90 4.66
CA TYR A 218 0.62 -10.67 3.91
C TYR A 218 1.04 -11.01 2.48
N GLY A 219 1.79 -10.15 1.79
CA GLY A 219 2.19 -10.35 0.40
C GLY A 219 3.69 -10.28 0.22
N LEU A 220 4.27 -11.24 -0.50
CA LEU A 220 5.65 -11.22 -0.97
C LEU A 220 5.68 -11.56 -2.45
N VAL A 221 6.39 -10.78 -3.26
CA VAL A 221 6.57 -11.03 -4.68
C VAL A 221 7.87 -10.42 -5.19
N PHE A 222 8.55 -11.10 -6.11
CA PHE A 222 9.71 -10.54 -6.78
C PHE A 222 9.31 -9.71 -8.00
N GLN A 223 9.90 -8.54 -8.11
CA GLN A 223 9.75 -7.71 -9.30
C GLN A 223 10.52 -8.33 -10.47
N PRO A 224 9.85 -8.66 -11.58
CA PRO A 224 10.47 -9.25 -12.73
C PRO A 224 11.63 -8.41 -13.28
N GLY A 225 12.73 -9.06 -13.65
CA GLY A 225 13.89 -8.43 -14.26
C GLY A 225 14.81 -7.63 -13.32
N THR A 226 14.36 -7.32 -12.09
CA THR A 226 15.16 -6.55 -11.12
C THR A 226 15.72 -7.39 -9.97
N GLY A 227 15.08 -8.51 -9.66
CA GLY A 227 15.40 -9.35 -8.50
C GLY A 227 15.08 -8.71 -7.15
N ARG A 228 14.33 -7.60 -7.11
CA ARG A 228 13.91 -6.94 -5.88
C ARG A 228 12.68 -7.63 -5.31
N LEU A 229 12.71 -7.92 -4.02
CA LEU A 229 11.56 -8.44 -3.29
C LEU A 229 10.64 -7.28 -2.88
N TRP A 230 9.35 -7.41 -3.18
CA TRP A 230 8.32 -6.50 -2.70
C TRP A 230 7.53 -7.17 -1.59
N ALA A 231 7.24 -6.40 -0.55
CA ALA A 231 6.56 -6.87 0.65
C ALA A 231 5.39 -5.94 1.03
N ASN A 232 4.21 -6.53 1.17
CA ASN A 232 3.02 -5.87 1.69
C ASN A 232 2.93 -6.13 3.19
N ALA A 233 3.01 -5.06 3.98
CA ALA A 233 2.99 -5.12 5.43
C ALA A 233 1.90 -4.23 6.00
N SER A 234 1.03 -4.82 6.81
CA SER A 234 -0.04 -4.10 7.50
C SER A 234 0.31 -3.88 8.96
N SER A 235 0.05 -2.69 9.46
CA SER A 235 0.05 -2.37 10.88
C SER A 235 -1.26 -1.66 11.24
N PRO A 236 -1.61 -1.54 12.53
CA PRO A 236 -2.84 -0.86 12.93
C PRO A 236 -2.97 0.57 12.44
N GLU A 237 -1.84 1.22 12.22
CA GLU A 237 -1.75 2.64 11.95
C GLU A 237 -1.31 2.94 10.52
N ASN A 238 -0.77 1.97 9.80
CA ASN A 238 -0.18 2.21 8.49
C ASN A 238 -0.13 0.94 7.63
N LEU A 239 -0.59 1.05 6.40
CA LEU A 239 -0.53 0.02 5.38
C LEU A 239 0.64 0.36 4.45
N GLN A 240 1.60 -0.55 4.30
CA GLN A 240 2.91 -0.23 3.72
C GLN A 240 3.33 -1.24 2.66
N ILE A 241 3.91 -0.73 1.60
CA ILE A 241 4.49 -1.52 0.52
C ILE A 241 5.98 -1.17 0.45
N PHE A 242 6.82 -2.18 0.59
CA PHE A 242 8.27 -2.05 0.61
C PHE A 242 8.91 -2.73 -0.59
N SER A 243 10.02 -2.16 -1.06
CA SER A 243 10.99 -2.85 -1.91
C SER A 243 12.20 -3.18 -1.05
N VAL A 244 12.40 -4.47 -0.77
CA VAL A 244 13.28 -4.96 0.31
C VAL A 244 14.54 -5.58 -0.27
N SER A 245 15.66 -5.29 0.37
CA SER A 245 17.00 -5.86 0.10
C SER A 245 17.49 -6.70 1.28
N PRO A 246 18.50 -7.57 1.09
CA PRO A 246 19.07 -8.35 2.18
C PRO A 246 19.56 -7.46 3.32
N GLY A 247 19.18 -7.78 4.56
CA GLY A 247 19.60 -7.06 5.75
C GLY A 247 18.76 -5.83 6.11
N ASP A 248 17.82 -5.43 5.27
CA ASP A 248 16.99 -4.26 5.51
C ASP A 248 16.18 -4.36 6.81
N HIS A 249 15.88 -3.17 7.35
CA HIS A 249 15.05 -3.00 8.54
C HIS A 249 13.88 -2.07 8.26
N GLY A 250 12.66 -2.60 8.23
CA GLY A 250 11.42 -1.86 7.92
C GLY A 250 10.99 -0.83 8.98
N GLY A 251 11.60 -0.82 10.16
CA GLY A 251 11.42 0.21 11.20
C GLY A 251 10.36 -0.10 12.26
N TRP A 252 9.49 -1.09 12.05
CA TRP A 252 8.51 -1.50 13.07
C TRP A 252 9.21 -2.08 14.31
N PRO A 253 8.73 -1.79 15.55
CA PRO A 253 7.59 -0.93 15.92
C PRO A 253 7.95 0.55 16.12
N HIS A 254 9.22 0.90 16.14
CA HIS A 254 9.67 2.22 16.60
C HIS A 254 9.52 3.34 15.56
N TYR A 255 9.58 2.99 14.28
CA TYR A 255 9.59 3.96 13.17
C TYR A 255 8.53 3.62 12.13
N ASN A 256 7.26 3.70 12.52
CA ASN A 256 6.15 3.40 11.62
C ASN A 256 5.94 4.51 10.57
N TYR A 257 6.31 5.74 10.87
CA TYR A 257 6.11 6.92 10.01
C TYR A 257 7.41 7.58 9.56
N ARG A 258 8.13 8.21 10.48
CA ARG A 258 9.41 8.86 10.19
C ARG A 258 10.54 7.91 10.52
N ARG A 259 11.31 7.56 9.51
CA ARG A 259 12.44 6.66 9.66
C ARG A 259 13.75 7.42 9.59
N PRO A 260 14.64 7.27 10.59
CA PRO A 260 16.00 7.80 10.50
C PRO A 260 16.79 7.06 9.41
N ALA A 261 17.94 7.61 9.05
CA ALA A 261 18.87 6.94 8.15
C ALA A 261 19.23 5.54 8.67
N GLY A 262 19.25 4.55 7.78
CA GLY A 262 19.49 3.14 8.10
C GLY A 262 18.23 2.29 8.25
N TYR A 263 17.05 2.91 8.18
CA TYR A 263 15.77 2.19 8.11
C TYR A 263 15.14 2.32 6.72
N LEU A 264 14.56 1.22 6.26
CA LEU A 264 13.90 1.15 4.96
C LEU A 264 12.62 2.01 4.94
N SER A 265 12.52 2.91 3.99
CA SER A 265 11.28 3.64 3.74
C SER A 265 10.37 2.84 2.82
N PRO A 266 9.04 2.80 3.06
CA PRO A 266 8.13 2.19 2.11
C PRO A 266 8.13 2.95 0.78
N VAL A 267 7.94 2.22 -0.31
CA VAL A 267 7.67 2.80 -1.63
C VAL A 267 6.35 3.56 -1.61
N TYR A 268 5.34 2.95 -1.00
CA TYR A 268 4.03 3.56 -0.81
C TYR A 268 3.46 3.22 0.56
N SER A 269 2.67 4.12 1.12
CA SER A 269 1.95 3.86 2.37
C SER A 269 0.65 4.65 2.41
N TYR A 270 -0.38 4.05 2.98
CA TYR A 270 -1.69 4.64 3.22
C TYR A 270 -2.24 4.15 4.56
N ILE A 271 -3.41 4.61 4.96
CA ILE A 271 -3.90 4.42 6.32
C ILE A 271 -5.13 3.52 6.39
N PRO A 272 -5.32 2.80 7.52
CA PRO A 272 -6.55 2.09 7.79
C PRO A 272 -7.75 3.03 7.94
N ALA A 273 -8.92 2.58 7.48
CA ALA A 273 -10.16 3.37 7.45
C ALA A 273 -10.69 3.78 8.84
N ASN A 274 -10.30 3.08 9.88
CA ASN A 274 -10.74 3.33 11.25
C ASN A 274 -10.03 4.54 11.90
N PHE A 275 -9.08 5.17 11.23
CA PHE A 275 -8.26 6.24 11.81
C PHE A 275 -8.75 7.65 11.46
N ASP A 276 -9.82 7.85 10.64
CA ASP A 276 -9.99 9.15 10.05
C ASP A 276 -11.36 9.65 9.65
N ASP A 277 -12.14 10.04 10.59
CA ASP A 277 -13.04 11.16 10.42
C ASP A 277 -12.65 12.25 11.42
N SER A 278 -11.56 12.97 11.14
CA SER A 278 -11.17 14.10 11.97
C SER A 278 -12.08 15.29 11.64
N PRO A 279 -12.91 15.75 12.58
CA PRO A 279 -13.79 16.89 12.32
C PRO A 279 -12.96 18.16 12.13
N LEU A 280 -13.38 19.01 11.20
CA LEU A 280 -12.86 20.35 11.05
C LEU A 280 -13.33 21.25 12.20
N THR A 281 -12.61 22.33 12.48
CA THR A 281 -13.03 23.34 13.44
C THR A 281 -14.22 24.14 12.90
N SER A 282 -14.94 24.90 13.75
CA SER A 282 -16.03 25.77 13.33
C SER A 282 -15.62 26.88 12.34
N THR A 283 -14.31 27.18 12.26
CA THR A 283 -13.70 28.10 11.28
C THR A 283 -12.64 27.33 10.47
N GLY A 284 -12.93 26.08 10.19
CA GLY A 284 -11.94 25.12 9.72
C GLY A 284 -11.55 25.25 8.27
N ALA A 285 -12.24 26.02 7.46
CA ALA A 285 -11.96 26.21 6.04
C ALA A 285 -11.84 27.69 5.71
N VAL A 286 -10.68 28.12 5.24
CA VAL A 286 -10.43 29.50 4.80
C VAL A 286 -9.72 29.42 3.45
N ARG A 287 -10.29 30.06 2.43
CA ARG A 287 -9.71 30.16 1.10
C ARG A 287 -9.32 31.61 0.84
N GLN A 288 -8.07 31.81 0.42
CA GLN A 288 -7.52 33.08 0.01
C GLN A 288 -6.56 32.87 -1.17
N ASN A 289 -6.68 33.67 -2.20
CA ASN A 289 -5.81 33.66 -3.38
C ASN A 289 -5.63 32.25 -3.98
N GLY A 290 -6.73 31.51 -4.17
CA GLY A 290 -6.71 30.20 -4.78
C GLY A 290 -6.21 29.05 -3.88
N VAL A 291 -5.87 29.33 -2.60
CA VAL A 291 -5.42 28.32 -1.64
C VAL A 291 -6.42 28.19 -0.50
N ALA A 292 -6.90 27.00 -0.24
CA ALA A 292 -7.74 26.70 0.91
C ALA A 292 -6.90 26.11 2.05
N THR A 293 -7.02 26.71 3.24
CA THR A 293 -6.44 26.22 4.50
C THR A 293 -7.52 25.58 5.33
N PHE A 294 -7.29 24.33 5.73
CA PHE A 294 -8.18 23.57 6.61
C PHE A 294 -7.53 23.42 7.99
N SER A 295 -8.29 23.71 9.03
CA SER A 295 -7.88 23.58 10.43
C SER A 295 -8.65 22.45 11.10
N LEU A 296 -7.97 21.55 11.83
CA LEU A 296 -8.54 20.38 12.45
C LEU A 296 -8.77 20.56 13.94
N LEU A 297 -9.83 19.94 14.47
CA LEU A 297 -10.04 19.78 15.90
C LEU A 297 -9.14 18.66 16.43
N GLY A 298 -8.37 18.94 17.47
CA GLY A 298 -7.55 17.96 18.17
C GLY A 298 -6.09 18.33 18.35
N ASP A 299 -5.37 17.60 19.19
CA ASP A 299 -4.08 18.02 19.75
C ASP A 299 -2.88 17.79 18.82
N SER A 300 -3.02 17.05 17.73
CA SER A 300 -1.94 16.92 16.77
C SER A 300 -2.41 16.32 15.44
N VAL A 301 -2.56 17.16 14.45
CA VAL A 301 -2.34 16.70 13.09
C VAL A 301 -0.83 16.55 12.96
N ASP A 302 -0.29 15.36 13.17
CA ASP A 302 1.12 15.16 12.87
C ASP A 302 1.31 15.46 11.38
N SER A 303 2.21 16.43 11.09
CA SER A 303 2.56 16.85 9.73
C SER A 303 2.93 15.68 8.79
N TYR A 304 3.25 14.52 9.36
CA TYR A 304 3.49 13.31 8.63
C TYR A 304 2.25 12.77 7.89
N TRP A 305 1.08 12.88 8.51
CA TRP A 305 -0.18 12.37 7.96
C TRP A 305 -0.72 13.18 6.77
N TYR A 306 -0.34 14.45 6.70
CA TYR A 306 -0.80 15.39 5.68
C TYR A 306 0.36 16.00 4.89
N ARG A 307 1.41 15.21 4.65
CA ARG A 307 2.55 15.69 3.84
C ARG A 307 2.08 16.09 2.44
N LYS A 308 2.81 17.03 1.85
CA LYS A 308 2.58 17.47 0.47
C LYS A 308 2.41 16.25 -0.46
N GLY A 309 1.35 16.25 -1.26
CA GLY A 309 1.00 15.16 -2.16
C GLY A 309 0.06 14.08 -1.57
N THR A 310 -0.31 14.17 -0.27
CA THR A 310 -1.34 13.26 0.27
C THR A 310 -2.70 13.62 -0.30
N ARG A 311 -3.38 12.66 -0.92
CA ARG A 311 -4.77 12.83 -1.38
C ARG A 311 -5.72 12.83 -0.18
N ILE A 312 -6.65 13.77 -0.17
CA ILE A 312 -7.63 13.95 0.90
C ILE A 312 -9.01 14.19 0.33
N LEU A 313 -9.99 13.74 1.06
CA LEU A 313 -11.40 13.91 0.76
C LEU A 313 -12.02 14.85 1.80
N ILE A 314 -12.51 16.01 1.36
CA ILE A 314 -13.24 16.97 2.21
C ILE A 314 -14.73 16.83 1.95
N ARG A 315 -15.53 16.67 3.00
CA ARG A 315 -17.00 16.53 2.94
C ARG A 315 -17.66 17.35 4.03
N ASP A 316 -18.93 17.67 3.83
CA ASP A 316 -19.82 18.28 4.82
C ASP A 316 -19.37 19.65 5.34
N VAL A 317 -18.50 20.36 4.61
CA VAL A 317 -18.25 21.78 4.86
C VAL A 317 -19.50 22.56 4.48
N GLU A 318 -19.91 23.54 5.31
CA GLU A 318 -21.16 24.30 5.13
C GLU A 318 -21.22 25.00 3.76
N ASP A 319 -20.10 25.59 3.31
CA ASP A 319 -19.96 26.03 1.92
C ASP A 319 -19.50 24.84 1.05
N PRO A 320 -20.36 24.35 0.16
CA PRO A 320 -20.05 23.17 -0.63
C PRO A 320 -18.88 23.36 -1.61
N SER A 321 -18.44 24.58 -1.89
CA SER A 321 -17.29 24.86 -2.75
C SER A 321 -15.96 24.39 -2.14
N PHE A 322 -15.91 24.14 -0.83
CA PHE A 322 -14.74 23.55 -0.17
C PHE A 322 -14.71 22.01 -0.23
N ASN A 323 -15.84 21.37 -0.59
CA ASN A 323 -15.92 19.91 -0.65
C ASN A 323 -15.32 19.38 -1.95
N GLY A 324 -14.56 18.30 -1.87
CA GLY A 324 -13.93 17.68 -3.03
C GLY A 324 -12.79 16.75 -2.67
N ASP A 325 -12.14 16.26 -3.70
CA ASP A 325 -10.89 15.51 -3.64
C ASP A 325 -9.74 16.46 -3.94
N PHE A 326 -8.77 16.52 -3.06
CA PHE A 326 -7.65 17.43 -3.17
C PHE A 326 -6.34 16.75 -2.81
N TYR A 327 -5.23 17.37 -3.18
CA TYR A 327 -3.91 17.01 -2.72
C TYR A 327 -3.38 18.06 -1.76
N VAL A 328 -2.76 17.63 -0.67
CA VAL A 328 -2.14 18.54 0.29
C VAL A 328 -0.95 19.24 -0.35
N THR A 329 -0.93 20.57 -0.31
CA THR A 329 0.15 21.40 -0.85
C THR A 329 1.11 21.91 0.23
N GLY A 330 0.66 22.05 1.48
CA GLY A 330 1.50 22.51 2.57
C GLY A 330 0.91 22.35 3.97
N HIS A 331 1.68 22.78 4.96
CA HIS A 331 1.35 22.72 6.39
C HIS A 331 1.68 24.03 7.10
N PRO A 332 0.76 25.00 7.14
CA PRO A 332 1.00 26.27 7.84
C PRO A 332 1.16 26.10 9.36
N SER A 333 0.55 25.08 9.94
CA SER A 333 0.68 24.75 11.36
C SER A 333 0.55 23.24 11.60
N PRO A 334 0.89 22.72 12.81
CA PRO A 334 0.68 21.32 13.15
C PRO A 334 -0.78 20.85 13.05
N GLN A 335 -1.76 21.76 13.17
CA GLN A 335 -3.19 21.47 13.10
C GLN A 335 -3.83 21.92 11.79
N SER A 336 -3.06 22.32 10.79
CA SER A 336 -3.63 22.78 9.52
C SER A 336 -2.82 22.32 8.32
N PHE A 337 -3.52 22.16 7.20
CA PHE A 337 -2.92 21.87 5.91
C PHE A 337 -3.55 22.76 4.84
N THR A 338 -2.89 22.88 3.70
CA THR A 338 -3.37 23.62 2.55
C THR A 338 -3.63 22.71 1.37
N VAL A 339 -4.55 23.13 0.51
CA VAL A 339 -4.84 22.56 -0.80
C VAL A 339 -5.12 23.66 -1.79
N ASP A 340 -4.85 23.44 -3.05
CA ASP A 340 -5.18 24.37 -4.13
C ASP A 340 -6.67 24.35 -4.41
N GLN A 341 -7.32 25.52 -4.39
CA GLN A 341 -8.74 25.72 -4.72
C GLN A 341 -8.91 27.07 -5.40
N PRO A 342 -8.98 27.14 -6.72
CA PRO A 342 -8.98 28.40 -7.47
C PRO A 342 -10.29 29.20 -7.38
N GLU A 343 -11.27 28.76 -6.58
CA GLU A 343 -12.51 29.47 -6.39
C GLU A 343 -12.31 30.74 -5.54
N ALA A 344 -13.31 31.64 -5.58
CA ALA A 344 -13.29 32.92 -4.86
C ALA A 344 -13.03 32.76 -3.36
N ASP A 345 -12.36 33.75 -2.77
CA ASP A 345 -12.08 33.82 -1.33
C ASP A 345 -13.34 33.61 -0.50
N ALA A 346 -13.24 32.74 0.49
CA ALA A 346 -14.36 32.38 1.35
C ALA A 346 -13.86 31.88 2.73
N VAL A 347 -14.77 31.92 3.70
CA VAL A 347 -14.57 31.32 5.02
C VAL A 347 -15.79 30.48 5.34
N SER A 348 -15.58 29.25 5.77
CA SER A 348 -16.63 28.32 6.13
C SER A 348 -16.29 27.53 7.38
N GLY A 349 -17.30 26.86 7.94
CA GLY A 349 -17.19 25.98 9.09
C GLY A 349 -17.72 24.59 8.79
N GLY A 350 -17.68 23.74 9.81
CA GLY A 350 -18.11 22.35 9.69
C GLY A 350 -17.14 21.50 8.86
N GLY A 351 -17.64 20.37 8.41
CA GLY A 351 -16.92 19.48 7.53
C GLY A 351 -16.09 18.41 8.23
N GLN A 352 -15.72 17.43 7.43
CA GLN A 352 -14.91 16.29 7.79
C GLN A 352 -13.80 16.11 6.78
N LEU A 353 -12.65 15.66 7.28
CA LEU A 353 -11.52 15.30 6.47
C LEU A 353 -11.37 13.78 6.49
N ARG A 354 -11.20 13.22 5.30
CA ARG A 354 -10.88 11.80 5.12
C ARG A 354 -9.68 11.69 4.20
N ARG A 355 -8.66 10.98 4.60
CA ARG A 355 -7.54 10.62 3.72
C ARG A 355 -7.99 9.55 2.72
N TRP A 356 -7.43 9.56 1.53
CA TRP A 356 -7.77 8.62 0.48
C TRP A 356 -6.51 8.04 -0.18
N PRO A 357 -6.43 6.75 -0.52
CA PRO A 357 -7.41 5.73 -0.15
C PRO A 357 -7.35 5.40 1.34
N GLN A 358 -8.47 4.89 1.87
CA GLN A 358 -8.53 4.30 3.20
C GLN A 358 -8.65 2.80 3.04
N GLY A 359 -7.67 2.04 3.54
CA GLY A 359 -7.65 0.60 3.49
C GLY A 359 -8.10 -0.07 4.78
N GLU A 360 -7.96 -1.38 4.81
CA GLU A 360 -8.11 -2.20 6.01
C GLU A 360 -6.86 -3.04 6.25
N PHE A 361 -6.44 -3.83 5.25
CA PHE A 361 -5.18 -4.56 5.24
C PHE A 361 -4.66 -4.60 3.81
N VAL A 362 -3.39 -4.23 3.60
CA VAL A 362 -2.72 -4.49 2.34
C VAL A 362 -2.39 -5.97 2.22
N MET A 363 -2.94 -6.63 1.20
CA MET A 363 -2.95 -8.08 1.07
C MET A 363 -1.99 -8.58 -0.03
N GLY A 364 -2.46 -9.46 -0.91
CA GLY A 364 -1.68 -9.99 -2.02
C GLY A 364 -1.34 -8.93 -3.07
N GLY A 365 -0.30 -9.19 -3.85
CA GLY A 365 0.08 -8.31 -4.94
C GLY A 365 0.96 -9.00 -5.97
N MET A 366 1.01 -8.43 -7.17
CA MET A 366 1.74 -8.95 -8.31
C MET A 366 2.24 -7.85 -9.23
N PHE A 367 3.22 -8.15 -10.05
CA PHE A 367 3.59 -7.32 -11.20
C PHE A 367 2.90 -7.86 -12.46
N TYR A 368 2.18 -6.99 -13.15
CA TYR A 368 1.55 -7.39 -14.39
C TYR A 368 2.60 -7.50 -15.52
N THR A 369 2.70 -8.68 -16.13
CA THR A 369 3.67 -8.97 -17.19
C THR A 369 3.04 -9.33 -18.53
N GLY A 370 1.71 -9.51 -18.53
CA GLY A 370 0.95 -9.93 -19.71
C GLY A 370 0.83 -8.86 -20.79
N THR A 371 0.22 -9.29 -21.87
CA THR A 371 0.00 -8.44 -23.05
C THR A 371 -1.47 -8.16 -23.33
N ARG A 372 -2.38 -8.70 -22.49
CA ARG A 372 -3.82 -8.52 -22.68
C ARG A 372 -4.29 -7.10 -22.38
N PHE A 373 -3.72 -6.50 -21.33
CA PHE A 373 -3.99 -5.11 -20.97
C PHE A 373 -3.11 -4.17 -21.77
N PRO A 374 -3.53 -2.89 -21.90
CA PRO A 374 -2.70 -1.85 -22.50
C PRO A 374 -1.30 -1.80 -21.91
N THR A 375 -0.34 -1.30 -22.68
CA THR A 375 1.07 -1.19 -22.24
C THR A 375 1.24 -0.35 -20.97
N SER A 376 0.29 0.53 -20.66
CA SER A 376 0.24 1.28 -19.39
C SER A 376 0.05 0.43 -18.14
N TYR A 377 -0.30 -0.86 -18.31
CA TYR A 377 -0.37 -1.83 -17.20
C TYR A 377 0.91 -2.65 -17.06
N SER A 378 1.69 -2.78 -18.14
CA SER A 378 2.89 -3.62 -18.15
C SER A 378 3.93 -3.14 -17.15
N GLY A 379 4.43 -4.04 -16.31
CA GLY A 379 5.42 -3.75 -15.27
C GLY A 379 4.88 -3.02 -14.04
N ASN A 380 3.60 -2.66 -14.01
CA ASN A 380 3.00 -2.03 -12.84
C ASN A 380 2.78 -3.05 -11.72
N TYR A 381 2.84 -2.56 -10.49
CA TYR A 381 2.50 -3.34 -9.31
C TYR A 381 1.02 -3.21 -8.99
N LEU A 382 0.32 -4.34 -8.98
CA LEU A 382 -1.09 -4.44 -8.60
C LEU A 382 -1.16 -5.08 -7.22
N TYR A 383 -2.03 -4.56 -6.35
CA TYR A 383 -2.21 -5.14 -5.02
C TYR A 383 -3.64 -4.95 -4.52
N THR A 384 -4.04 -5.84 -3.64
CA THR A 384 -5.38 -5.84 -3.05
C THR A 384 -5.38 -5.26 -1.66
N ASP A 385 -6.50 -4.65 -1.29
CA ASP A 385 -6.85 -4.25 0.05
C ASP A 385 -8.10 -4.98 0.52
N PHE A 386 -8.10 -5.44 1.76
CA PHE A 386 -9.20 -6.22 2.35
C PHE A 386 -10.53 -5.46 2.37
N ARG A 387 -10.48 -4.13 2.36
CA ARG A 387 -11.68 -3.30 2.23
C ARG A 387 -12.43 -3.49 0.90
N GLY A 388 -11.83 -4.13 -0.07
CA GLY A 388 -12.42 -4.39 -1.39
C GLY A 388 -11.90 -3.44 -2.47
N MET A 389 -10.63 -3.09 -2.40
CA MET A 389 -9.97 -2.29 -3.41
C MET A 389 -8.90 -3.09 -4.15
N LEU A 390 -8.78 -2.83 -5.44
CA LEU A 390 -7.65 -3.22 -6.28
C LEU A 390 -6.91 -1.95 -6.68
N HIS A 391 -5.66 -1.89 -6.30
CA HIS A 391 -4.77 -0.75 -6.50
C HIS A 391 -3.72 -1.03 -7.57
N ARG A 392 -3.17 0.04 -8.14
CA ARG A 392 -2.07 -0.02 -9.09
C ARG A 392 -1.03 1.04 -8.78
N ILE A 393 0.22 0.62 -8.61
CA ILE A 393 1.39 1.52 -8.58
C ILE A 393 2.01 1.54 -9.98
N ARG A 394 2.14 2.73 -10.54
CA ARG A 394 2.85 2.98 -11.79
C ARG A 394 4.26 3.47 -11.51
N PHE A 395 5.16 3.15 -12.41
CA PHE A 395 6.56 3.54 -12.30
C PHE A 395 6.95 4.49 -13.42
N ALA A 396 7.81 5.45 -13.07
CA ALA A 396 8.49 6.29 -14.03
C ALA A 396 9.62 5.50 -14.75
N ALA A 397 10.17 6.06 -15.81
CA ALA A 397 11.22 5.42 -16.59
C ALA A 397 12.51 5.12 -15.80
N ASP A 398 12.75 5.84 -14.70
CA ASP A 398 13.87 5.62 -13.78
C ASP A 398 13.59 4.52 -12.73
N GLY A 399 12.38 3.93 -12.76
CA GLY A 399 11.94 2.91 -11.83
C GLY A 399 11.42 3.45 -10.48
N SER A 400 11.37 4.75 -10.30
CA SER A 400 10.71 5.37 -9.16
C SER A 400 9.18 5.27 -9.29
N MET A 401 8.47 5.37 -8.17
CA MET A 401 7.02 5.42 -8.17
C MET A 401 6.56 6.74 -8.81
N ALA A 402 5.78 6.66 -9.88
CA ALA A 402 5.17 7.82 -10.52
C ALA A 402 3.87 8.21 -9.81
N ASN A 403 2.94 7.28 -9.70
CA ASN A 403 1.68 7.48 -8.97
C ASN A 403 1.06 6.14 -8.54
N GLU A 404 0.03 6.25 -7.71
CA GLU A 404 -0.84 5.14 -7.33
C GLU A 404 -2.29 5.51 -7.66
N ASP A 405 -3.04 4.55 -8.16
CA ASP A 405 -4.48 4.70 -8.43
C ASP A 405 -5.26 3.46 -7.99
N VAL A 406 -6.49 3.67 -7.56
CA VAL A 406 -7.46 2.61 -7.28
C VAL A 406 -8.20 2.30 -8.57
N ILE A 407 -8.04 1.10 -9.09
CA ILE A 407 -8.65 0.69 -10.36
C ILE A 407 -9.99 -0.02 -10.18
N MET A 408 -10.27 -0.52 -8.97
CA MET A 408 -11.57 -1.10 -8.62
C MET A 408 -11.83 -0.90 -7.12
N ASN A 409 -13.02 -0.43 -6.75
CA ASN A 409 -13.42 -0.14 -5.39
C ASN A 409 -14.84 -0.60 -5.09
N TYR A 410 -14.99 -1.44 -4.09
CA TYR A 410 -16.29 -1.88 -3.55
C TYR A 410 -16.69 -1.11 -2.27
N GLU A 411 -15.86 -0.15 -1.81
CA GLU A 411 -15.95 0.61 -0.55
C GLU A 411 -16.00 -0.24 0.72
N THR A 412 -16.88 -1.22 0.76
CA THR A 412 -17.01 -2.13 1.90
C THR A 412 -17.45 -3.52 1.41
N GLY A 413 -16.89 -4.55 2.00
CA GLY A 413 -17.37 -5.93 1.80
C GLY A 413 -16.76 -6.70 0.65
N GLY A 414 -15.78 -6.16 -0.08
CA GLY A 414 -15.06 -6.91 -1.12
C GLY A 414 -14.17 -8.00 -0.55
N GLY A 415 -13.53 -7.73 0.58
CA GLY A 415 -12.65 -8.69 1.25
C GLY A 415 -11.54 -9.21 0.34
N PHE A 416 -10.92 -8.34 -0.47
CA PHE A 416 -9.93 -8.81 -1.44
C PHE A 416 -8.62 -9.21 -0.77
N VAL A 417 -8.19 -10.44 -1.01
CA VAL A 417 -7.01 -11.03 -0.35
C VAL A 417 -5.88 -11.34 -1.32
N ASP A 418 -6.16 -11.50 -2.61
CA ASP A 418 -5.11 -11.81 -3.59
C ASP A 418 -5.48 -11.34 -4.99
N VAL A 419 -4.47 -11.09 -5.82
CA VAL A 419 -4.60 -10.79 -7.25
C VAL A 419 -3.55 -11.54 -8.03
N ASN A 420 -3.95 -12.17 -9.14
CA ASN A 420 -3.08 -12.93 -10.02
C ASN A 420 -3.39 -12.65 -11.49
N GLU A 421 -2.37 -12.73 -12.34
CA GLU A 421 -2.53 -12.81 -13.77
C GLU A 421 -2.85 -14.24 -14.19
N GLY A 422 -3.91 -14.43 -14.95
CA GLY A 422 -4.25 -15.73 -15.48
C GLY A 422 -3.48 -16.09 -16.77
N PRO A 423 -3.52 -17.38 -17.16
CA PRO A 423 -2.86 -17.84 -18.39
C PRO A 423 -3.43 -17.18 -19.66
N ASP A 424 -4.60 -16.58 -19.57
CA ASP A 424 -5.23 -15.78 -20.63
C ASP A 424 -4.86 -14.30 -20.58
N GLY A 425 -3.98 -13.89 -19.65
CA GLY A 425 -3.54 -12.52 -19.43
C GLY A 425 -4.58 -11.62 -18.75
N ALA A 426 -5.74 -12.15 -18.34
CA ALA A 426 -6.70 -11.41 -17.52
C ALA A 426 -6.23 -11.32 -16.07
N LEU A 427 -6.72 -10.33 -15.32
CA LEU A 427 -6.53 -10.26 -13.89
C LEU A 427 -7.63 -11.01 -13.15
N TYR A 428 -7.26 -11.72 -12.11
CA TYR A 428 -8.17 -12.43 -11.23
C TYR A 428 -7.98 -11.91 -9.82
N VAL A 429 -9.08 -11.55 -9.15
CA VAL A 429 -9.08 -11.00 -7.79
C VAL A 429 -9.87 -11.92 -6.89
N LEU A 430 -9.21 -12.45 -5.87
CA LEU A 430 -9.79 -13.36 -4.89
C LEU A 430 -10.41 -12.59 -3.74
N SER A 431 -11.67 -12.91 -3.41
CA SER A 431 -12.34 -12.44 -2.22
C SER A 431 -12.26 -13.47 -1.09
N TYR A 432 -11.97 -13.03 0.12
CA TYR A 432 -12.06 -13.80 1.36
C TYR A 432 -13.43 -14.49 1.51
N TYR A 433 -14.49 -13.82 1.04
CA TYR A 433 -15.88 -14.28 1.19
C TYR A 433 -16.30 -15.33 0.16
N GLY A 434 -15.38 -15.89 -0.61
CA GLY A 434 -15.67 -17.07 -1.44
C GLY A 434 -16.02 -16.76 -2.89
N GLY A 435 -15.32 -15.85 -3.52
CA GLY A 435 -15.49 -15.53 -4.95
C GLY A 435 -14.19 -15.11 -5.62
N ILE A 436 -14.16 -15.26 -6.92
CA ILE A 436 -13.09 -14.76 -7.78
C ILE A 436 -13.72 -13.85 -8.83
N ASN A 437 -13.26 -12.62 -8.92
CA ASN A 437 -13.62 -11.69 -9.99
C ASN A 437 -12.58 -11.78 -11.10
N ARG A 438 -13.04 -11.77 -12.36
CA ARG A 438 -12.17 -11.75 -13.54
C ARG A 438 -12.26 -10.39 -14.21
N ILE A 439 -11.13 -9.76 -14.43
CA ILE A 439 -11.03 -8.41 -14.98
C ILE A 439 -10.31 -8.47 -16.33
N THR A 440 -10.88 -7.82 -17.32
CA THR A 440 -10.31 -7.68 -18.67
C THR A 440 -10.40 -6.23 -19.13
N PRO A 441 -9.56 -5.79 -20.07
CA PRO A 441 -9.81 -4.52 -20.73
C PRO A 441 -11.12 -4.60 -21.54
N VAL A 442 -11.84 -3.48 -21.61
CA VAL A 442 -13.09 -3.38 -22.38
C VAL A 442 -12.82 -3.68 -23.85
N PRO A 443 -13.50 -4.68 -24.46
CA PRO A 443 -13.32 -5.00 -25.87
C PRO A 443 -13.75 -3.82 -26.77
N GLY A 444 -12.84 -3.31 -27.57
CA GLY A 444 -13.11 -2.21 -28.50
C GLY A 444 -13.08 -0.81 -27.88
N GLY A 445 -12.76 -0.69 -26.62
CA GLY A 445 -12.55 0.59 -25.95
C GLY A 445 -11.22 1.22 -26.34
N GLN A 446 -11.20 1.99 -27.45
CA GLN A 446 -10.06 2.85 -27.73
C GLN A 446 -10.02 3.99 -26.70
N ALA A 447 -8.83 4.27 -26.15
CA ALA A 447 -8.64 5.34 -25.20
C ALA A 447 -7.29 6.04 -25.43
N LEU A 448 -7.20 7.30 -25.00
CA LEU A 448 -5.93 7.97 -24.83
C LEU A 448 -5.32 7.56 -23.49
N ILE A 449 -4.06 7.17 -23.53
CA ILE A 449 -3.23 6.97 -22.34
C ILE A 449 -2.37 8.22 -22.24
N VAL A 450 -2.63 9.02 -21.21
CA VAL A 450 -1.94 10.31 -21.01
C VAL A 450 -1.31 10.27 -19.62
N SER A 451 -0.03 10.56 -19.51
CA SER A 451 0.71 10.52 -18.24
C SER A 451 1.86 11.53 -18.23
N PRO A 452 2.03 12.26 -17.13
CA PRO A 452 1.15 12.37 -15.97
C PRO A 452 -0.13 13.15 -16.26
N SER A 453 -1.16 13.04 -15.41
CA SER A 453 -2.42 13.79 -15.50
C SER A 453 -2.39 15.10 -14.72
N ASP A 454 -1.42 15.22 -13.81
CA ASP A 454 -1.20 16.39 -12.97
C ASP A 454 0.28 16.77 -12.99
N LEU A 455 0.58 18.04 -13.23
CA LEU A 455 1.93 18.54 -13.46
C LEU A 455 2.21 19.76 -12.59
N VAL A 456 3.45 19.85 -12.14
CA VAL A 456 4.04 21.07 -11.60
C VAL A 456 5.13 21.50 -12.59
N ILE A 457 5.00 22.69 -13.14
CA ILE A 457 5.93 23.24 -14.13
C ILE A 457 6.69 24.39 -13.45
N PRO A 458 8.02 24.32 -13.32
CA PRO A 458 8.79 25.46 -12.84
C PRO A 458 8.54 26.68 -13.73
N GLU A 459 8.40 27.84 -13.12
CA GLU A 459 8.25 29.09 -13.85
C GLU A 459 9.43 29.29 -14.83
N GLY A 460 9.15 29.79 -16.02
CA GLY A 460 10.11 29.81 -17.13
C GLY A 460 10.54 28.44 -17.65
N GLY A 461 10.02 27.34 -17.07
CA GLY A 461 10.39 25.97 -17.39
C GLY A 461 9.40 25.23 -18.27
N THR A 462 9.65 23.93 -18.44
CA THR A 462 8.78 23.05 -19.22
C THR A 462 8.68 21.67 -18.57
N GLN A 463 7.54 21.00 -18.78
CA GLN A 463 7.31 19.60 -18.40
C GLN A 463 6.71 18.83 -19.59
N THR A 464 6.92 17.51 -19.59
CA THR A 464 6.54 16.67 -20.71
C THR A 464 5.44 15.69 -20.31
N VAL A 465 4.41 15.61 -21.14
CA VAL A 465 3.32 14.65 -21.05
C VAL A 465 3.49 13.60 -22.13
N MET A 466 3.45 12.33 -21.75
CA MET A 466 3.47 11.19 -22.66
C MET A 466 2.04 10.83 -23.09
N VAL A 467 1.84 10.56 -24.36
CA VAL A 467 0.55 10.18 -24.93
C VAL A 467 0.72 8.94 -25.80
N SER A 468 -0.12 7.94 -25.61
CA SER A 468 -0.25 6.78 -26.50
C SER A 468 -1.72 6.36 -26.60
N LEU A 469 -2.02 5.39 -27.47
CA LEU A 469 -3.35 4.78 -27.52
C LEU A 469 -3.37 3.47 -26.74
N ALA A 470 -4.55 3.11 -26.25
CA ALA A 470 -4.79 1.84 -25.55
C ALA A 470 -4.76 0.63 -26.49
N MET A 471 -5.11 0.83 -27.76
CA MET A 471 -5.24 -0.24 -28.78
C MET A 471 -4.82 0.23 -30.16
N PRO A 472 -4.44 -0.69 -31.08
CA PRO A 472 -4.15 -0.32 -32.46
C PRO A 472 -5.40 0.29 -33.12
N PRO A 473 -5.29 1.49 -33.69
CA PRO A 473 -6.43 2.14 -34.32
C PRO A 473 -6.74 1.52 -35.69
N ALA A 474 -8.01 1.43 -36.04
CA ALA A 474 -8.43 0.97 -37.36
C ALA A 474 -8.13 1.98 -38.46
N VAL A 475 -8.06 3.24 -38.10
CA VAL A 475 -7.67 4.40 -38.97
C VAL A 475 -6.81 5.34 -38.14
N ASP A 476 -6.02 6.16 -38.81
CA ASP A 476 -5.16 7.14 -38.13
C ASP A 476 -5.96 8.02 -37.17
N VAL A 477 -5.43 8.19 -35.97
CA VAL A 477 -6.00 9.03 -34.90
C VAL A 477 -5.11 10.27 -34.77
N TRP A 478 -5.71 11.42 -34.89
CA TRP A 478 -5.07 12.66 -34.49
C TRP A 478 -5.57 13.09 -33.13
N VAL A 479 -4.65 13.53 -32.30
CA VAL A 479 -4.95 14.07 -30.95
C VAL A 479 -4.56 15.52 -30.94
N LYS A 480 -5.53 16.41 -30.78
CA LYS A 480 -5.30 17.84 -30.60
C LYS A 480 -5.18 18.15 -29.12
N VAL A 481 -4.10 18.87 -28.77
CA VAL A 481 -3.88 19.36 -27.41
C VAL A 481 -4.12 20.86 -27.36
N ALA A 482 -4.92 21.30 -26.41
CA ALA A 482 -5.28 22.72 -26.27
C ALA A 482 -5.50 23.06 -24.79
N VAL A 483 -5.17 24.28 -24.41
CA VAL A 483 -5.57 24.88 -23.14
C VAL A 483 -7.06 25.08 -23.13
N GLN A 484 -7.77 24.63 -22.10
CA GLN A 484 -9.24 24.77 -21.98
C GLN A 484 -9.64 25.80 -20.91
N GLY A 485 -8.75 26.44 -20.26
CA GLY A 485 -8.99 27.42 -19.21
C GLY A 485 -7.81 27.48 -18.27
N GLY A 486 -7.74 28.54 -17.50
CA GLY A 486 -6.64 28.82 -16.61
C GLY A 486 -5.92 30.09 -17.02
N ASP A 487 -4.78 30.33 -16.43
CA ASP A 487 -3.95 31.47 -16.67
C ASP A 487 -3.24 31.42 -18.04
N GLY A 488 -2.92 32.59 -18.58
CA GLY A 488 -2.28 32.71 -19.89
C GLY A 488 -0.83 32.27 -19.94
N ASP A 489 -0.21 32.09 -18.81
CA ASP A 489 1.22 31.78 -18.67
C ASP A 489 1.52 30.31 -18.89
N LEU A 490 0.55 29.43 -18.70
CA LEU A 490 0.66 28.03 -19.03
C LEU A 490 0.23 27.73 -20.49
N SER A 491 1.10 27.12 -21.27
CA SER A 491 0.90 26.92 -22.71
C SER A 491 1.42 25.58 -23.21
N VAL A 492 0.95 25.17 -24.40
CA VAL A 492 1.53 24.04 -25.16
C VAL A 492 2.70 24.55 -25.98
N VAL A 493 3.91 24.15 -25.62
CA VAL A 493 5.16 24.56 -26.27
C VAL A 493 5.43 23.72 -27.52
N ASP A 494 5.21 22.39 -27.42
CA ASP A 494 5.39 21.45 -28.53
C ASP A 494 4.39 20.28 -28.39
N GLY A 495 4.15 19.58 -29.52
CA GLY A 495 3.25 18.43 -29.53
C GLY A 495 1.76 18.79 -29.52
N ALA A 496 1.36 20.00 -29.91
CA ALA A 496 -0.04 20.42 -29.97
C ALA A 496 -0.94 19.55 -30.88
N SER A 497 -0.33 18.70 -31.70
CA SER A 497 -1.04 17.73 -32.54
C SER A 497 -0.20 16.47 -32.73
N LEU A 498 -0.72 15.34 -32.24
CA LEU A 498 -0.07 14.03 -32.32
C LEU A 498 -0.80 13.15 -33.34
N ARG A 499 -0.06 12.26 -34.02
CA ARG A 499 -0.62 11.30 -34.96
C ARG A 499 -0.27 9.88 -34.55
N PHE A 500 -1.29 9.07 -34.33
CA PHE A 500 -1.18 7.64 -34.03
C PHE A 500 -1.68 6.82 -35.22
N THR A 501 -0.88 5.86 -35.64
CA THR A 501 -1.16 4.90 -36.70
C THR A 501 -1.13 3.48 -36.15
N ILE A 502 -1.51 2.49 -36.95
CA ILE A 502 -1.38 1.08 -36.58
C ILE A 502 0.06 0.65 -36.25
N GLU A 503 1.05 1.41 -36.66
CA GLU A 503 2.47 1.09 -36.50
C GLU A 503 3.08 1.76 -35.27
N ASN A 504 2.52 2.90 -34.81
CA ASN A 504 3.10 3.69 -33.72
C ASN A 504 2.13 3.93 -32.54
N TRP A 505 0.96 3.34 -32.53
CA TRP A 505 -0.10 3.59 -31.54
C TRP A 505 0.33 3.39 -30.09
N SER A 506 1.21 2.44 -29.83
CA SER A 506 1.74 2.11 -28.50
C SER A 506 3.05 2.81 -28.16
N VAL A 507 3.64 3.51 -29.14
CA VAL A 507 4.88 4.27 -28.91
C VAL A 507 4.50 5.63 -28.35
N PRO A 508 4.92 6.00 -27.12
CA PRO A 508 4.60 7.29 -26.55
C PRO A 508 5.08 8.43 -27.43
N GLN A 509 4.18 9.36 -27.71
CA GLN A 509 4.49 10.67 -28.27
C GLN A 509 4.44 11.70 -27.14
N PHE A 510 5.18 12.79 -27.32
CA PHE A 510 5.40 13.73 -26.24
C PHE A 510 4.72 15.07 -26.53
N VAL A 511 4.12 15.64 -25.49
CA VAL A 511 3.62 17.02 -25.48
C VAL A 511 4.42 17.79 -24.44
N THR A 512 5.01 18.88 -24.86
CA THR A 512 5.73 19.76 -23.94
C THR A 512 4.82 20.90 -23.54
N LEU A 513 4.57 21.03 -22.23
CA LEU A 513 3.86 22.14 -21.64
C LEU A 513 4.87 23.07 -20.98
N GLY A 514 4.66 24.37 -21.03
CA GLY A 514 5.57 25.37 -20.47
C GLY A 514 4.82 26.38 -19.64
N ALA A 515 5.51 26.92 -18.63
CA ALA A 515 5.12 28.09 -17.87
C ALA A 515 5.95 29.30 -18.34
N ALA A 516 5.32 30.43 -18.51
CA ALA A 516 6.02 31.68 -18.78
C ALA A 516 6.74 32.14 -17.50
N GLN A 517 7.80 32.94 -17.66
CA GLN A 517 8.43 33.66 -16.57
C GLN A 517 7.73 34.99 -16.40
N ASP A 518 7.28 35.31 -15.23
CA ASP A 518 6.75 36.64 -14.91
C ASP A 518 7.41 37.23 -13.66
N ALA A 519 6.80 38.12 -12.92
CA ALA A 519 7.43 38.84 -11.83
C ALA A 519 6.55 38.86 -10.57
N ASP A 520 5.51 38.06 -10.53
CA ASP A 520 4.70 37.93 -9.32
C ASP A 520 4.90 36.53 -8.70
N ALA A 521 4.29 36.25 -7.58
CA ALA A 521 4.44 35.00 -6.85
C ALA A 521 3.08 34.24 -6.80
N ASP A 522 2.23 34.49 -7.77
CA ASP A 522 0.94 33.84 -7.87
C ASP A 522 1.11 32.47 -8.61
N VAL A 523 0.53 31.42 -8.05
CA VAL A 523 0.57 30.08 -8.64
C VAL A 523 -0.50 29.98 -9.73
N GLU A 524 -0.09 29.86 -10.98
CA GLU A 524 -1.00 29.71 -12.10
C GLU A 524 -1.49 28.28 -12.26
N HIS A 525 -2.69 28.15 -12.77
CA HIS A 525 -3.33 26.87 -13.04
C HIS A 525 -3.91 26.83 -14.45
N ALA A 526 -3.72 25.73 -15.14
CA ALA A 526 -4.38 25.49 -16.42
C ALA A 526 -4.83 24.03 -16.58
N SER A 527 -5.85 23.85 -17.40
CA SER A 527 -6.31 22.54 -17.84
C SER A 527 -6.03 22.38 -19.33
N PHE A 528 -5.35 21.28 -19.68
CA PHE A 528 -5.04 20.93 -21.05
C PHE A 528 -5.91 19.77 -21.50
N THR A 529 -6.64 19.93 -22.60
CA THR A 529 -7.48 18.88 -23.17
C THR A 529 -6.78 18.19 -24.32
N PHE A 530 -6.79 16.87 -24.26
CA PHE A 530 -6.32 15.97 -25.31
C PHE A 530 -7.53 15.39 -26.04
N THR A 531 -7.82 15.95 -27.21
CA THR A 531 -9.05 15.65 -27.97
C THR A 531 -8.73 14.78 -29.17
N PRO A 532 -9.14 13.51 -29.20
CA PRO A 532 -8.96 12.63 -30.34
C PRO A 532 -9.94 12.95 -31.47
N THR A 533 -9.56 12.61 -32.71
CA THR A 533 -10.45 12.74 -33.88
C THR A 533 -11.48 11.62 -34.00
N GLN A 534 -11.35 10.57 -33.20
CA GLN A 534 -12.26 9.44 -33.14
C GLN A 534 -13.17 9.57 -31.90
N ASP A 535 -14.29 8.83 -31.89
CA ASP A 535 -15.28 8.89 -30.83
C ASP A 535 -14.87 8.06 -29.60
N PHE A 536 -13.85 8.54 -28.89
CA PHE A 536 -13.44 8.03 -27.58
C PHE A 536 -13.07 9.18 -26.63
N PRO A 537 -13.01 8.95 -25.31
CA PRO A 537 -13.00 10.03 -24.32
C PRO A 537 -11.85 11.03 -24.49
N VAL A 538 -12.17 12.31 -24.34
CA VAL A 538 -11.20 13.39 -24.14
C VAL A 538 -10.53 13.21 -22.78
N VAL A 539 -9.22 13.39 -22.73
CA VAL A 539 -8.46 13.39 -21.48
C VAL A 539 -8.09 14.81 -21.12
N THR A 540 -8.19 15.14 -19.83
CA THR A 540 -7.76 16.44 -19.29
C THR A 540 -6.53 16.23 -18.43
N VAL A 541 -5.53 17.08 -18.61
CA VAL A 541 -4.31 17.18 -17.79
C VAL A 541 -4.34 18.51 -17.07
N HIS A 542 -4.09 18.50 -15.79
CA HIS A 542 -4.01 19.71 -14.96
C HIS A 542 -2.55 20.08 -14.74
N ALA A 543 -2.23 21.35 -14.89
CA ALA A 543 -0.90 21.88 -14.63
C ALA A 543 -0.98 23.12 -13.74
N ARG A 544 0.05 23.32 -12.93
CA ARG A 544 0.27 24.52 -12.14
C ARG A 544 1.75 24.90 -12.20
N THR A 545 2.03 26.18 -11.95
CA THR A 545 3.40 26.66 -11.83
C THR A 545 4.03 26.30 -10.48
N GLU A 546 5.34 26.23 -10.46
CA GLU A 546 6.17 26.29 -9.27
C GLU A 546 6.99 27.59 -9.34
N GLU A 547 6.59 28.55 -8.49
CA GLU A 547 7.11 29.91 -8.48
C GLU A 547 8.56 29.98 -8.00
N ASP A 548 9.37 30.84 -8.58
CA ASP A 548 10.76 31.09 -8.18
C ASP A 548 10.96 32.47 -7.52
N GLU A 549 9.92 33.34 -7.52
CA GLU A 549 9.91 34.58 -6.78
C GLU A 549 9.59 34.37 -5.30
N VAL A 550 10.27 35.17 -4.47
CA VAL A 550 9.93 35.30 -3.05
C VAL A 550 8.87 36.39 -2.91
N PRO A 551 7.69 36.13 -2.31
CA PRO A 551 6.68 37.17 -2.11
C PRO A 551 7.31 38.41 -1.46
N GLU A 552 7.18 39.57 -2.09
CA GLU A 552 7.60 40.84 -1.47
C GLU A 552 6.82 41.01 -0.14
N GLU A 553 7.51 41.05 0.97
CA GLU A 553 6.88 41.48 2.22
C GLU A 553 6.23 42.86 1.98
N PRO A 554 4.95 43.05 2.33
CA PRO A 554 4.31 44.35 2.15
C PRO A 554 5.11 45.42 2.86
N ALA A 555 5.62 46.38 2.09
CA ALA A 555 6.36 47.50 2.60
C ALA A 555 5.55 48.13 3.74
N THR A 556 6.05 48.01 4.97
CA THR A 556 5.47 48.69 6.10
C THR A 556 5.74 50.18 5.92
N ASP A 557 4.76 50.88 5.31
CA ASP A 557 4.72 52.35 5.33
C ASP A 557 4.47 52.82 6.76
N GLY A 558 5.55 53.21 7.40
CA GLY A 558 5.56 53.80 8.73
C GLY A 558 6.33 55.08 8.70
N GLY A 559 5.79 56.07 8.02
CA GLY A 559 6.29 57.43 8.10
C GLY A 559 6.21 58.00 9.51
N ILE A 560 7.36 58.27 10.14
CA ILE A 560 7.45 59.30 11.17
C ILE A 560 8.63 60.18 10.80
N ALA A 561 8.31 61.44 10.47
CA ALA A 561 9.27 62.52 10.36
C ALA A 561 9.86 62.90 11.72
N GLY A 562 11.17 63.15 11.76
CA GLY A 562 11.81 63.64 12.98
C GLY A 562 13.30 63.89 12.79
N ASP A 563 13.62 64.99 12.14
CA ASP A 563 14.62 66.04 12.37
C ASP A 563 16.02 65.71 12.93
N ALA A 564 17.01 66.32 12.20
CA ALA A 564 18.26 66.89 12.53
C ALA A 564 19.47 66.03 12.95
N GLY A 565 20.41 65.97 12.03
CA GLY A 565 21.80 66.52 12.27
C GLY A 565 22.85 65.55 12.77
N SER A 566 23.75 65.16 11.92
CA SER A 566 25.15 65.64 11.95
C SER A 566 26.02 64.83 11.00
N GLU A 567 26.80 65.59 10.23
CA GLU A 567 27.85 65.12 9.35
C GLU A 567 28.92 64.30 10.05
N PHE A 568 29.48 63.31 9.41
CA PHE A 568 30.91 63.02 9.35
C PHE A 568 31.25 62.20 8.13
N ASP A 569 31.87 62.79 7.24
CA ASP A 569 33.02 62.65 6.36
C ASP A 569 33.53 61.28 5.93
N ALA A 570 33.80 61.31 4.67
CA ALA A 570 34.45 60.51 3.68
C ALA A 570 35.49 59.45 4.11
N GLY A 571 35.41 58.33 3.39
CA GLY A 571 36.52 57.41 3.23
C GLY A 571 36.32 56.50 2.07
N THR A 572 36.73 56.94 0.91
CA THR A 572 36.93 56.07 -0.28
C THR A 572 38.15 55.20 -0.07
N LEU A 573 38.04 53.92 -0.40
CA LEU A 573 39.15 53.14 -0.95
C LEU A 573 38.62 52.12 -1.95
N GLU A 574 39.01 52.34 -3.18
CA GLU A 574 39.06 51.34 -4.24
C GLU A 574 40.09 50.27 -3.86
N ASP A 575 39.87 49.02 -4.19
CA ASP A 575 40.78 48.34 -5.12
C ASP A 575 40.28 46.96 -5.56
N ALA A 576 40.63 46.68 -6.77
CA ALA A 576 40.33 45.49 -7.55
C ALA A 576 41.17 44.27 -7.12
N GLY A 577 40.65 43.10 -7.38
CA GLY A 577 41.42 41.85 -7.35
C GLY A 577 40.68 40.65 -7.86
N THR A 578 40.70 40.47 -9.18
CA THR A 578 40.46 39.19 -9.85
C THR A 578 41.62 38.24 -9.57
N LEU A 579 41.31 36.97 -9.25
CA LEU A 579 42.20 35.86 -9.54
C LEU A 579 41.40 34.59 -9.82
N GLU A 580 41.54 34.12 -11.04
CA GLU A 580 41.35 32.75 -11.49
C GLU A 580 42.42 31.86 -10.83
N ASP A 581 42.19 30.65 -10.51
CA ASP A 581 42.70 29.47 -11.21
C ASP A 581 42.62 28.18 -10.37
N ALA A 582 42.61 27.11 -11.11
CA ALA A 582 42.51 25.71 -10.78
C ALA A 582 43.57 25.17 -9.81
N GLY A 583 43.22 24.11 -9.11
CA GLY A 583 44.19 23.24 -8.43
C GLY A 583 43.58 21.99 -7.83
N THR A 584 43.64 20.89 -8.59
CA THR A 584 43.55 19.52 -8.09
C THR A 584 44.79 19.18 -7.27
N VAL A 585 44.64 18.56 -6.12
CA VAL A 585 45.68 17.72 -5.50
C VAL A 585 45.04 16.55 -4.76
N GLU A 586 45.42 15.37 -5.20
CA GLU A 586 45.37 14.10 -4.44
C GLU A 586 46.43 14.16 -3.33
N ASP A 587 46.21 13.53 -2.22
CA ASP A 587 46.96 12.40 -1.69
C ASP A 587 46.95 12.28 -0.16
N ALA A 588 47.00 11.06 0.27
CA ALA A 588 47.13 10.40 1.53
C ALA A 588 47.89 11.08 2.68
N GLY A 589 47.45 10.78 3.89
CA GLY A 589 48.23 10.96 5.11
C GLY A 589 47.55 10.33 6.33
N THR A 590 47.92 9.13 6.65
CA THR A 590 47.75 8.50 7.97
C THR A 590 48.65 9.16 9.00
N LEU A 591 48.11 9.40 10.19
CA LEU A 591 48.93 9.43 11.43
C LEU A 591 48.09 9.02 12.64
N ASP A 592 48.55 7.96 13.29
CA ASP A 592 48.30 7.62 14.69
C ASP A 592 48.70 8.75 15.63
N ASP A 593 48.03 9.00 16.73
CA ASP A 593 48.62 8.77 18.04
C ASP A 593 47.65 9.06 19.21
N ALA A 594 47.92 8.38 20.29
CA ALA A 594 47.18 8.26 21.52
C ALA A 594 47.15 9.53 22.38
N GLY A 595 46.12 9.67 23.19
CA GLY A 595 46.05 10.60 24.30
C GLY A 595 44.97 10.23 25.31
N THR A 596 45.38 9.48 26.32
CA THR A 596 44.62 9.21 27.54
C THR A 596 44.55 10.47 28.41
N VAL A 597 43.40 10.79 28.98
CA VAL A 597 43.29 11.53 30.23
C VAL A 597 42.23 10.86 31.11
N GLU A 598 42.67 10.40 32.26
CA GLU A 598 41.90 10.00 33.46
C GLU A 598 41.24 11.24 34.10
N ASP A 599 40.11 11.19 34.77
CA ASP A 599 39.90 10.83 36.15
C ASP A 599 38.60 11.44 36.72
N ALA A 600 38.14 10.80 37.74
CA ALA A 600 37.25 11.09 38.88
C ALA A 600 35.74 10.79 38.62
N GLY A 601 35.16 9.71 39.09
CA GLY A 601 35.23 9.19 40.45
C GLY A 601 34.03 9.60 41.30
N THR A 602 33.03 8.71 41.46
CA THR A 602 32.34 8.53 42.75
C THR A 602 31.61 7.19 42.77
N GLN A 603 32.08 6.36 43.67
CA GLN A 603 31.40 5.15 44.19
C GLN A 603 30.21 5.55 45.07
N VAL A 604 29.16 4.74 45.06
CA VAL A 604 28.39 4.42 46.24
C VAL A 604 28.00 2.93 46.23
N ASP A 605 28.14 2.35 47.29
CA ASP A 605 28.36 1.00 47.77
C ASP A 605 27.22 0.02 47.58
N ALA A 606 27.63 -1.22 47.46
CA ALA A 606 26.77 -2.40 47.51
C ALA A 606 26.48 -2.82 48.96
N GLY A 607 25.29 -3.36 49.19
CA GLY A 607 24.96 -4.07 50.38
C GLY A 607 23.90 -5.14 50.15
N ALA A 608 24.36 -6.36 49.94
CA ALA A 608 23.52 -7.54 49.97
C ALA A 608 23.45 -8.08 51.42
N VAL A 609 22.27 -8.45 51.91
CA VAL A 609 22.11 -9.51 52.91
C VAL A 609 20.81 -10.25 52.64
N VAL A 610 20.93 -11.55 52.51
CA VAL A 610 19.89 -12.56 52.50
C VAL A 610 19.41 -12.79 53.94
N ASP A 611 18.11 -12.90 54.15
CA ASP A 611 17.64 -13.92 55.12
C ASP A 611 16.20 -14.39 54.82
N ALA A 612 15.99 -15.65 55.10
CA ALA A 612 14.79 -16.40 54.84
C ALA A 612 13.80 -16.28 56.01
N GLY A 613 12.51 -16.15 55.68
CA GLY A 613 11.44 -16.23 56.68
C GLY A 613 10.09 -16.53 56.02
N SER A 614 9.66 -17.76 56.21
CA SER A 614 8.32 -18.24 55.85
C SER A 614 7.23 -17.65 56.72
N SER A 615 6.12 -17.15 56.14
CA SER A 615 4.79 -17.32 56.75
C SER A 615 3.68 -17.15 55.71
N LYS A 616 2.72 -18.03 55.83
CA LYS A 616 1.45 -18.06 55.10
C LYS A 616 0.62 -16.82 55.47
N ASP A 617 0.00 -16.19 54.47
CA ASP A 617 -1.43 -15.89 54.50
C ASP A 617 -1.85 -15.23 53.16
N GLY A 618 -3.04 -15.59 52.71
CA GLY A 618 -3.57 -15.17 51.41
C GLY A 618 -3.93 -13.68 51.39
N GLY A 619 -3.42 -12.99 50.38
CA GLY A 619 -3.81 -11.65 50.04
C GLY A 619 -3.66 -11.47 48.56
N THR A 620 -4.76 -11.25 47.89
CA THR A 620 -4.81 -10.92 46.44
C THR A 620 -4.13 -9.56 46.24
N VAL A 621 -2.97 -9.57 45.62
CA VAL A 621 -2.28 -8.34 45.20
C VAL A 621 -2.73 -8.03 43.78
N HIS A 622 -3.51 -6.98 43.63
CA HIS A 622 -3.70 -6.34 42.33
C HIS A 622 -2.41 -5.60 41.94
N VAL A 623 -1.67 -6.15 41.00
CA VAL A 623 -0.56 -5.44 40.36
C VAL A 623 -1.16 -4.64 39.21
N HIS A 624 -1.20 -3.31 39.33
CA HIS A 624 -1.35 -2.42 38.21
C HIS A 624 -0.03 -2.47 37.43
N LEU A 625 -0.04 -3.17 36.31
CA LEU A 625 0.96 -3.00 35.25
C LEU A 625 0.46 -1.83 34.38
N GLU A 626 1.14 -0.72 34.43
CA GLU A 626 1.01 0.32 33.41
C GLU A 626 1.58 -0.27 32.11
N ASP A 627 0.70 -0.51 31.17
CA ASP A 627 1.00 -1.11 29.88
C ASP A 627 1.40 0.00 28.90
N GLU A 628 2.69 0.34 28.86
CA GLU A 628 3.28 1.05 27.70
C GLU A 628 3.69 0.03 26.63
N SER A 629 2.72 -0.68 26.06
CA SER A 629 2.96 -1.55 24.92
C SER A 629 2.32 -0.95 23.67
N GLY A 630 3.12 -0.33 22.81
CA GLY A 630 2.79 -0.12 21.41
C GLY A 630 2.71 -1.45 20.66
N GLY A 631 1.83 -2.36 21.10
CA GLY A 631 1.52 -3.57 20.36
C GLY A 631 0.53 -3.27 19.24
N CYS A 632 0.57 -4.05 18.18
CA CYS A 632 -0.43 -4.04 17.10
C CYS A 632 -1.81 -4.47 17.61
N SER A 633 -2.37 -3.81 18.59
CA SER A 633 -3.77 -4.01 18.94
C SER A 633 -4.60 -3.14 18.01
N ALA A 634 -5.12 -3.74 16.92
CA ALA A 634 -6.32 -3.21 16.33
C ALA A 634 -7.35 -3.14 17.45
N GLY A 635 -7.60 -1.96 17.96
CA GLY A 635 -8.74 -1.75 18.83
C GLY A 635 -9.97 -2.09 18.00
N ALA A 636 -10.41 -3.34 18.11
CA ALA A 636 -11.72 -3.74 17.65
C ALA A 636 -12.75 -2.99 18.48
N THR A 637 -12.94 -1.73 18.19
CA THR A 637 -14.22 -1.11 18.42
C THR A 637 -15.13 -1.70 17.35
N ALA A 638 -15.69 -2.88 17.67
CA ALA A 638 -16.77 -3.48 16.92
C ALA A 638 -17.78 -2.39 16.60
N LEU A 639 -17.90 -2.06 15.35
CA LEU A 639 -19.08 -1.36 14.86
C LEU A 639 -20.28 -2.22 15.25
N PRO A 640 -21.28 -1.70 16.00
CA PRO A 640 -22.42 -2.47 16.46
C PRO A 640 -23.38 -2.74 15.28
N GLY A 641 -22.96 -3.43 14.29
CA GLY A 641 -23.74 -3.75 13.11
C GLY A 641 -23.43 -5.10 12.47
N VAL A 642 -22.22 -5.61 12.59
CA VAL A 642 -21.81 -6.86 11.92
C VAL A 642 -21.71 -8.03 12.91
N LEU A 643 -21.38 -7.80 14.17
CA LEU A 643 -21.33 -8.84 15.22
C LEU A 643 -22.70 -9.29 15.76
N ALA A 644 -23.79 -8.56 15.47
CA ALA A 644 -25.14 -8.95 15.91
C ALA A 644 -25.73 -10.15 15.12
N TRP A 645 -25.17 -10.52 13.98
CA TRP A 645 -25.67 -11.63 13.16
C TRP A 645 -25.08 -13.00 13.54
N TRP A 646 -23.92 -13.04 14.19
CA TRP A 646 -23.29 -14.30 14.57
C TRP A 646 -23.82 -14.91 15.88
N LEU A 647 -24.46 -14.12 16.74
CA LEU A 647 -25.05 -14.61 17.99
C LEU A 647 -26.48 -15.11 17.87
N LEU A 648 -27.16 -14.91 16.75
CA LEU A 648 -28.54 -15.40 16.51
C LEU A 648 -28.62 -16.70 15.70
N ALA A 649 -27.55 -17.15 15.05
CA ALA A 649 -27.52 -18.40 14.32
C ALA A 649 -27.11 -19.63 15.15
N GLY A 650 -26.68 -19.45 16.39
CA GLY A 650 -26.21 -20.51 17.28
C GLY A 650 -27.23 -21.10 18.27
N LEU A 651 -28.46 -20.61 18.28
CA LEU A 651 -29.48 -21.06 19.23
C LEU A 651 -30.77 -21.45 18.49
N GLU A 652 -30.83 -22.64 17.91
CA GLU A 652 -32.03 -23.44 17.80
C GLU A 652 -31.79 -24.71 16.95
N TRP A 653 -31.25 -25.74 17.56
CA TRP A 653 -31.64 -27.12 17.18
C TRP A 653 -31.42 -28.10 18.34
N ARG A 654 -32.47 -28.27 19.19
CA ARG A 654 -32.64 -29.48 19.98
C ARG A 654 -33.87 -30.22 19.48
N PRO A 655 -33.76 -31.50 19.09
CA PRO A 655 -34.91 -32.28 18.66
C PRO A 655 -35.80 -32.63 19.88
N ARG A 656 -37.06 -32.23 19.85
CA ARG A 656 -38.09 -32.71 20.79
C ARG A 656 -38.37 -34.20 20.52
N ARG A 657 -38.06 -35.04 21.49
CA ARG A 657 -38.55 -36.41 21.53
C ARG A 657 -40.08 -36.40 21.64
N ALA A 658 -40.75 -37.03 20.68
CA ALA A 658 -42.17 -37.34 20.74
C ALA A 658 -42.43 -38.37 21.84
N ARG A 659 -43.35 -38.04 22.79
CA ARG A 659 -44.00 -39.07 23.62
C ARG A 659 -45.23 -39.60 22.90
N ARG A 660 -45.29 -40.91 22.76
CA ARG A 660 -46.53 -41.64 22.39
C ARG A 660 -47.46 -41.69 23.62
N SER A 661 -48.68 -41.37 23.46
CA SER A 661 -49.86 -42.10 23.92
C SER A 661 -51.03 -41.75 23.01
#